data_273b1f456b4ead6ff79eaeab48d3d488
#
_entry.id   273b1f456b4ead6ff79eaeab48d3d488
#
_cell.length_a   1.000
_cell.length_b   1.000
_cell.length_c   1.000
_cell.angle_alpha   90.00
_cell.angle_beta   90.00
_cell.angle_gamma   90.00
#
_symmetry.space_group_name_H-M   'P 1'
#
loop_
_entity.id
_entity.type
_entity.pdbx_description
1 polymer ?
#
loop_
_entity_poly.entity_id
_entity_poly.type
_entity_poly.pdbx_seq_one_letter_code
_entity_poly.pdbx_strand_id
1 'polypeptide(L)'
;IKIDQWFADAGWEVVDREDYEPTCTAVAIREGLLKGNLEADYFLFINGKAVGILEAKREETDAFASKVCDQATLYARSVPNIYQAYQKPLPFIFTSNGKELYFCDFREQDSYFRQIMAIPTPHELVKKLGIEDTFAGLPTLKKKGLRDCQYEAVTELEKSFRSGRNRALMVLATGAGKTYTACLATYRMLSYTPMRRVLFLVDRNNLGKQAEGEFGTFRLTENGDAFNTIFTVNRLRSSSIPSDSNVVISTIQRLFSFLKGDIIEDNEEDDGNEPMEEVILPPNPNLPHDYFDMIIIDECHRSIYGNWRKVLEYFDTARLVGLTATPIEETEKFFNYNIIVNYTLEKSIVDGVNVDCRVYRIKTQVTESGGAILEGEKFKEETKYTGEVKTKNSKETKFYTNKELNRSIINPAQIKLILSTYRDVVYTELFNDPQREPNIDYLPKTLIFALNETHATNIVQIAKEVFGRTDDRFVQKITYSAGDSNELIRQFRNDKDFRIAVTCTLVATGTDVKPLEVVMFMRDVESLPLYIQMKGRGVRTIGDEQLRNVTPNAFSKDCFYLVDAVGVTESMKTVKPIDGSPTTKTITLKELLERISHGYIPDEYLKRLAATLARIYYKADESQKKEFARLSHHDMKELSAKIYAVLEKGTLPPFVSTDDSNNERKGLVSPLANHADARRYLLILAAGFVNTLMPGEDALISKGFSVEEAKDTTEAFEDFCKKYYDEIEALRIIHSNTGEPITYSMLKDLENKLKMANNHFSPKQIWNSYAILSPNKVKHSTTKEESDALTNIIQLVRFAFRQIERLDSVVTTSKQYFNLWLGQTQREITDKQCEVVSRIVDYIASNGACTVRDIREDDATHAAQMIRAFGNMQKADEALHSLYKFVVLRNAA
;
A
#
# COMPACT_ATOMS: atom_id res chain seq x y z
N ILE A 1 -13.67 50.87 -3.24
CA ILE A 1 -14.85 50.87 -2.35
C ILE A 1 -15.39 49.47 -2.11
N LYS A 2 -15.64 48.60 -3.10
CA LYS A 2 -16.12 47.22 -2.88
C LYS A 2 -15.11 46.35 -2.20
N ILE A 3 -13.85 46.38 -2.64
CA ILE A 3 -12.77 45.57 -2.09
C ILE A 3 -12.42 46.02 -0.66
N ASP A 4 -12.49 47.33 -0.38
CA ASP A 4 -12.36 47.84 0.98
C ASP A 4 -13.40 47.24 1.93
N GLN A 5 -14.66 47.13 1.46
CA GLN A 5 -15.71 46.50 2.25
C GLN A 5 -15.45 45.02 2.51
N TRP A 6 -14.94 44.30 1.51
CA TRP A 6 -14.58 42.87 1.69
C TRP A 6 -13.47 42.66 2.70
N PHE A 7 -12.48 43.58 2.72
CA PHE A 7 -11.44 43.56 3.74
C PHE A 7 -12.02 43.89 5.13
N ALA A 8 -12.86 44.91 5.25
CA ALA A 8 -13.48 45.27 6.49
C ALA A 8 -14.40 44.17 7.04
N ASP A 9 -15.21 43.54 6.17
CA ASP A 9 -16.08 42.41 6.52
C ASP A 9 -15.30 41.18 6.99
N ALA A 10 -14.08 41.01 6.45
CA ALA A 10 -13.15 39.95 6.86
C ALA A 10 -12.31 40.30 8.12
N GLY A 11 -12.54 41.53 8.71
CA GLY A 11 -11.85 41.92 9.93
C GLY A 11 -10.48 42.56 9.73
N TRP A 12 -10.18 43.05 8.52
CA TRP A 12 -9.00 43.85 8.23
C TRP A 12 -9.26 45.33 8.44
N GLU A 13 -8.30 46.04 9.02
CA GLU A 13 -8.32 47.49 9.00
C GLU A 13 -7.75 47.99 7.68
N VAL A 14 -8.54 48.80 6.93
CA VAL A 14 -8.12 49.33 5.64
C VAL A 14 -7.67 50.77 5.82
N VAL A 15 -6.39 51.02 5.57
CA VAL A 15 -5.79 52.36 5.76
C VAL A 15 -5.06 52.82 4.50
N ASP A 16 -4.85 54.11 4.39
CA ASP A 16 -3.95 54.68 3.40
C ASP A 16 -2.48 54.54 3.90
N ARG A 17 -1.55 54.57 2.98
CA ARG A 17 -0.11 54.30 3.29
C ARG A 17 0.42 55.23 4.38
N GLU A 18 -0.09 56.49 4.42
CA GLU A 18 0.35 57.51 5.38
C GLU A 18 -0.18 57.26 6.80
N ASP A 19 -1.31 56.55 6.92
CA ASP A 19 -1.97 56.25 8.18
C ASP A 19 -1.61 54.88 8.77
N TYR A 20 -0.59 54.22 8.18
CA TYR A 20 -0.16 52.89 8.67
C TYR A 20 0.53 52.99 10.03
N GLU A 21 0.02 52.26 11.01
CA GLU A 21 0.62 52.05 12.32
C GLU A 21 1.03 50.59 12.50
N PRO A 22 2.35 50.30 12.78
CA PRO A 22 2.85 48.91 12.99
C PRO A 22 2.23 48.22 14.18
N THR A 23 1.57 48.92 15.09
CA THR A 23 0.90 48.42 16.28
C THR A 23 -0.46 47.81 15.96
N CYS A 24 -1.03 48.07 14.79
CA CYS A 24 -2.29 47.47 14.36
C CYS A 24 -2.13 45.97 14.09
N THR A 25 -3.10 45.18 14.53
CA THR A 25 -3.03 43.73 14.50
C THR A 25 -3.11 43.16 13.08
N ALA A 26 -3.96 43.73 12.23
CA ALA A 26 -4.14 43.28 10.85
C ALA A 26 -4.58 44.47 9.95
N VAL A 27 -3.77 44.84 8.99
CA VAL A 27 -3.94 46.01 8.15
C VAL A 27 -3.81 45.67 6.69
N ALA A 28 -4.70 46.19 5.87
CA ALA A 28 -4.60 46.27 4.41
C ALA A 28 -4.28 47.70 4.00
N ILE A 29 -3.05 47.95 3.59
CA ILE A 29 -2.57 49.28 3.17
C ILE A 29 -2.93 49.46 1.67
N ARG A 30 -3.64 50.51 1.34
CA ARG A 30 -3.87 50.91 -0.07
C ARG A 30 -2.58 51.44 -0.68
N GLU A 31 -2.37 51.19 -1.97
CA GLU A 31 -1.24 51.67 -2.75
C GLU A 31 0.11 51.42 -2.07
N GLY A 32 0.26 50.20 -1.58
CA GLY A 32 1.47 49.77 -0.83
C GLY A 32 2.73 49.81 -1.68
N LEU A 33 3.78 50.50 -1.20
CA LEU A 33 5.04 50.70 -1.92
C LEU A 33 5.83 49.38 -2.11
N LEU A 34 6.30 49.16 -3.34
CA LEU A 34 7.13 48.05 -3.77
C LEU A 34 8.50 48.51 -4.28
N LYS A 35 9.44 47.58 -4.47
CA LYS A 35 10.74 47.92 -5.10
C LYS A 35 10.53 48.43 -6.53
N GLY A 36 11.34 49.42 -6.93
CA GLY A 36 11.32 49.98 -8.28
C GLY A 36 10.19 50.97 -8.52
N ASN A 37 9.70 51.62 -7.46
CA ASN A 37 8.58 52.54 -7.52
C ASN A 37 7.26 51.94 -8.07
N LEU A 38 7.11 50.65 -7.83
CA LEU A 38 5.85 49.95 -8.07
C LEU A 38 4.98 50.04 -6.82
N GLU A 39 3.68 49.95 -7.02
CA GLU A 39 2.68 49.98 -5.94
C GLU A 39 1.71 48.81 -6.12
N ALA A 40 1.41 48.12 -5.01
CA ALA A 40 0.35 47.10 -4.96
C ALA A 40 -0.96 47.80 -4.54
N ASP A 41 -2.09 47.48 -5.15
CA ASP A 41 -3.37 48.08 -4.80
C ASP A 41 -3.70 47.88 -3.31
N TYR A 42 -3.39 46.67 -2.76
CA TYR A 42 -3.41 46.44 -1.31
C TYR A 42 -2.19 45.65 -0.88
N PHE A 43 -1.59 46.06 0.23
CA PHE A 43 -0.46 45.38 0.86
C PHE A 43 -0.83 44.96 2.27
N LEU A 44 -0.79 43.64 2.57
CA LEU A 44 -1.34 43.06 3.79
C LEU A 44 -0.30 42.87 4.87
N PHE A 45 -0.59 43.38 6.06
CA PHE A 45 0.29 43.25 7.24
C PHE A 45 -0.46 42.59 8.40
N ILE A 46 0.22 41.71 9.13
CA ILE A 46 -0.24 41.13 10.39
C ILE A 46 0.87 41.31 11.42
N ASN A 47 0.51 41.90 12.58
CA ASN A 47 1.46 42.20 13.65
C ASN A 47 2.73 42.93 13.13
N GLY A 48 2.54 43.93 12.29
CA GLY A 48 3.62 44.72 11.70
C GLY A 48 4.49 44.03 10.65
N LYS A 49 4.17 42.82 10.23
CA LYS A 49 4.90 42.08 9.20
C LYS A 49 4.05 41.82 7.98
N ALA A 50 4.64 42.05 6.80
CA ALA A 50 4.00 41.80 5.53
C ALA A 50 3.69 40.31 5.32
N VAL A 51 2.47 39.99 4.86
CA VAL A 51 1.99 38.64 4.64
C VAL A 51 1.51 38.39 3.23
N GLY A 52 1.05 39.41 2.53
CA GLY A 52 0.48 39.25 1.18
C GLY A 52 0.23 40.53 0.46
N ILE A 53 -0.26 40.43 -0.78
CA ILE A 53 -0.71 41.54 -1.62
C ILE A 53 -2.01 41.21 -2.32
N LEU A 54 -2.80 42.24 -2.67
CA LEU A 54 -3.94 42.09 -3.60
C LEU A 54 -3.77 43.08 -4.73
N GLU A 55 -3.90 42.57 -5.96
CA GLU A 55 -3.95 43.35 -7.20
C GLU A 55 -5.39 43.49 -7.65
N ALA A 56 -5.87 44.72 -7.73
CA ALA A 56 -7.24 45.03 -8.12
C ALA A 56 -7.32 45.50 -9.59
N LYS A 57 -8.33 45.06 -10.29
CA LYS A 57 -8.60 45.45 -11.67
C LYS A 57 -10.01 45.99 -11.81
N ARG A 58 -10.31 46.67 -12.95
CA ARG A 58 -11.64 47.11 -13.27
C ARG A 58 -12.59 45.95 -13.48
N GLU A 59 -13.87 46.15 -13.24
CA GLU A 59 -14.90 45.10 -13.33
C GLU A 59 -14.96 44.35 -14.67
N GLU A 60 -14.55 45.01 -15.77
CA GLU A 60 -14.51 44.42 -17.11
C GLU A 60 -13.25 43.60 -17.39
N THR A 61 -12.28 43.64 -16.49
CA THR A 61 -11.00 42.91 -16.64
C THR A 61 -11.11 41.57 -15.98
N ASP A 62 -10.69 40.53 -16.69
CA ASP A 62 -10.58 39.20 -16.12
C ASP A 62 -9.47 39.16 -15.04
N ALA A 63 -9.85 38.97 -13.79
CA ALA A 63 -8.94 38.92 -12.64
C ALA A 63 -8.05 37.69 -12.63
N PHE A 64 -8.41 36.68 -13.41
CA PHE A 64 -7.63 35.42 -13.56
C PHE A 64 -6.72 35.45 -14.81
N ALA A 65 -6.78 36.52 -15.62
CA ALA A 65 -5.92 36.63 -16.79
C ALA A 65 -4.43 36.46 -16.41
N SER A 66 -3.68 35.69 -17.20
CA SER A 66 -2.26 35.38 -16.95
C SER A 66 -1.45 36.64 -16.62
N LYS A 67 -1.65 37.71 -17.38
CA LYS A 67 -0.96 39.00 -17.18
C LYS A 67 -1.21 39.58 -15.77
N VAL A 68 -2.42 39.42 -15.23
CA VAL A 68 -2.82 39.97 -13.91
C VAL A 68 -2.17 39.10 -12.81
N CYS A 69 -2.22 37.77 -12.95
CA CYS A 69 -1.60 36.82 -12.04
C CYS A 69 -0.07 36.95 -12.01
N ASP A 70 0.55 37.15 -13.19
CA ASP A 70 2.00 37.40 -13.32
C ASP A 70 2.41 38.71 -12.66
N GLN A 71 1.63 39.76 -12.82
CA GLN A 71 1.84 41.07 -12.19
C GLN A 71 1.77 40.94 -10.66
N ALA A 72 0.73 40.33 -10.13
CA ALA A 72 0.58 40.09 -8.69
C ALA A 72 1.73 39.24 -8.14
N THR A 73 2.15 38.21 -8.89
CA THR A 73 3.29 37.38 -8.51
C THR A 73 4.61 38.16 -8.48
N LEU A 74 4.82 39.06 -9.47
CA LEU A 74 5.99 39.95 -9.49
C LEU A 74 5.99 40.86 -8.25
N TYR A 75 4.83 41.36 -7.87
CA TYR A 75 4.67 42.25 -6.72
C TYR A 75 5.00 41.52 -5.40
N ALA A 76 4.54 40.31 -5.23
CA ALA A 76 4.90 39.49 -4.06
C ALA A 76 6.42 39.26 -3.90
N ARG A 77 7.16 39.30 -5.02
CA ARG A 77 8.64 39.19 -5.05
C ARG A 77 9.34 40.53 -4.84
N SER A 78 8.64 41.65 -5.05
CA SER A 78 9.20 43.01 -5.10
C SER A 78 9.07 43.75 -3.77
N VAL A 79 9.07 43.05 -2.63
CA VAL A 79 8.92 43.62 -1.30
C VAL A 79 10.15 44.46 -0.93
N PRO A 80 10.00 45.76 -0.58
CA PRO A 80 11.09 46.59 -0.11
C PRO A 80 11.72 46.08 1.20
N ASN A 81 13.00 46.45 1.43
CA ASN A 81 13.70 46.03 2.65
C ASN A 81 13.22 46.80 3.90
N ILE A 82 12.52 47.91 3.71
CA ILE A 82 11.92 48.68 4.81
C ILE A 82 10.81 47.91 5.54
N TYR A 83 10.16 46.97 4.85
CA TYR A 83 9.11 46.14 5.46
C TYR A 83 9.67 44.83 5.97
N GLN A 84 9.35 44.57 7.24
CA GLN A 84 9.49 43.19 7.76
C GLN A 84 8.43 42.32 7.11
N ALA A 85 8.81 41.11 6.76
CA ALA A 85 7.87 40.12 6.19
C ALA A 85 8.10 38.77 6.88
N TYR A 86 7.03 38.01 7.01
CA TYR A 86 7.13 36.65 7.56
C TYR A 86 7.95 35.73 6.64
N GLN A 87 7.79 35.95 5.33
CA GLN A 87 8.52 35.21 4.30
C GLN A 87 8.70 36.12 3.07
N LYS A 88 9.80 35.95 2.33
CA LYS A 88 10.03 36.58 1.01
C LYS A 88 10.38 35.48 0.00
N PRO A 89 9.64 35.35 -1.13
CA PRO A 89 8.47 36.16 -1.56
C PRO A 89 7.31 36.09 -0.59
N LEU A 90 6.39 37.09 -0.67
CA LEU A 90 5.21 37.07 0.18
C LEU A 90 4.36 35.82 -0.07
N PRO A 91 3.87 35.15 0.98
CA PRO A 91 3.17 33.89 0.86
C PRO A 91 1.79 34.00 0.20
N PHE A 92 1.06 35.10 0.41
CA PHE A 92 -0.33 35.23 -0.03
C PHE A 92 -0.51 36.27 -1.12
N ILE A 93 -1.06 35.82 -2.24
CA ILE A 93 -1.27 36.67 -3.41
C ILE A 93 -2.76 36.59 -3.78
N PHE A 94 -3.34 37.75 -3.96
CA PHE A 94 -4.74 37.86 -4.36
C PHE A 94 -4.85 38.66 -5.65
N THR A 95 -5.85 38.36 -6.51
CA THR A 95 -6.26 39.15 -7.64
C THR A 95 -7.78 39.29 -7.60
N SER A 96 -8.29 40.50 -7.94
CA SER A 96 -9.73 40.76 -7.93
C SER A 96 -10.13 41.85 -8.93
N ASN A 97 -11.35 41.77 -9.45
CA ASN A 97 -11.99 42.85 -10.23
C ASN A 97 -13.23 43.44 -9.51
N GLY A 98 -13.41 43.16 -8.23
CA GLY A 98 -14.57 43.57 -7.43
C GLY A 98 -15.82 42.71 -7.64
N LYS A 99 -15.78 41.68 -8.51
CA LYS A 99 -16.82 40.65 -8.67
C LYS A 99 -16.27 39.26 -8.34
N GLU A 100 -15.09 39.01 -8.82
CA GLU A 100 -14.36 37.74 -8.64
C GLU A 100 -13.13 37.99 -7.81
N LEU A 101 -12.74 37.00 -7.01
CA LEU A 101 -11.58 37.02 -6.15
C LEU A 101 -10.82 35.71 -6.31
N TYR A 102 -9.53 35.84 -6.60
CA TYR A 102 -8.62 34.66 -6.72
C TYR A 102 -7.51 34.76 -5.69
N PHE A 103 -7.09 33.62 -5.24
CA PHE A 103 -6.07 33.45 -4.20
C PHE A 103 -5.00 32.45 -4.63
N CYS A 104 -3.75 32.75 -4.32
CA CYS A 104 -2.61 31.86 -4.49
C CYS A 104 -1.78 31.86 -3.20
N ASP A 105 -1.51 30.67 -2.65
CA ASP A 105 -0.52 30.48 -1.60
C ASP A 105 0.83 30.13 -2.26
N PHE A 106 1.72 31.10 -2.29
CA PHE A 106 3.01 30.98 -3.00
C PHE A 106 4.01 30.00 -2.33
N ARG A 107 3.69 29.45 -1.19
CA ARG A 107 4.46 28.42 -0.49
C ARG A 107 4.19 27.03 -1.03
N GLU A 108 3.03 26.84 -1.68
CA GLU A 108 2.69 25.60 -2.32
C GLU A 108 3.61 25.34 -3.52
N GLN A 109 4.15 24.15 -3.68
CA GLN A 109 5.13 23.81 -4.71
C GLN A 109 4.57 23.95 -6.14
N ASP A 110 3.26 23.67 -6.30
CA ASP A 110 2.48 23.89 -7.51
C ASP A 110 1.48 25.02 -7.25
N SER A 111 1.98 26.18 -6.80
CA SER A 111 1.12 27.33 -6.49
C SER A 111 0.35 27.80 -7.73
N TYR A 112 -0.96 27.87 -7.62
CA TYR A 112 -1.84 28.38 -8.66
C TYR A 112 -2.94 29.27 -8.07
N PHE A 113 -3.43 30.21 -8.89
CA PHE A 113 -4.56 31.04 -8.50
C PHE A 113 -5.85 30.25 -8.56
N ARG A 114 -6.59 30.23 -7.45
CA ARG A 114 -7.90 29.59 -7.32
C ARG A 114 -8.94 30.61 -6.92
N GLN A 115 -10.14 30.49 -7.44
CA GLN A 115 -11.26 31.36 -7.06
C GLN A 115 -11.65 31.06 -5.60
N ILE A 116 -11.80 32.11 -4.82
CA ILE A 116 -12.33 32.09 -3.45
C ILE A 116 -13.55 33.02 -3.34
N MET A 117 -14.41 32.75 -2.35
CA MET A 117 -15.67 33.47 -2.21
C MET A 117 -15.55 34.72 -1.35
N ALA A 118 -14.57 34.79 -0.48
CA ALA A 118 -14.35 35.92 0.43
C ALA A 118 -12.86 36.11 0.71
N ILE A 119 -12.46 37.29 1.11
CA ILE A 119 -11.11 37.55 1.62
C ILE A 119 -10.94 36.80 2.93
N PRO A 120 -9.85 36.02 3.10
CA PRO A 120 -9.57 35.34 4.36
C PRO A 120 -9.40 36.32 5.50
N THR A 121 -9.91 35.95 6.67
CA THR A 121 -9.70 36.73 7.89
C THR A 121 -8.22 36.76 8.27
N PRO A 122 -7.73 37.76 9.01
CA PRO A 122 -6.37 37.78 9.55
C PRO A 122 -6.02 36.50 10.32
N HIS A 123 -6.97 35.96 11.10
CA HIS A 123 -6.81 34.74 11.85
C HIS A 123 -6.58 33.51 10.94
N GLU A 124 -7.31 33.40 9.85
CA GLU A 124 -7.11 32.34 8.85
C GLU A 124 -5.72 32.41 8.20
N LEU A 125 -5.24 33.61 7.88
CA LEU A 125 -3.90 33.80 7.32
C LEU A 125 -2.81 33.54 8.36
N VAL A 126 -3.01 33.93 9.63
CA VAL A 126 -2.11 33.58 10.76
C VAL A 126 -2.03 32.06 10.93
N LYS A 127 -3.17 31.39 10.92
CA LYS A 127 -3.28 29.91 10.94
C LYS A 127 -2.53 29.27 9.76
N LYS A 128 -2.73 29.81 8.54
CA LYS A 128 -2.02 29.35 7.33
C LYS A 128 -0.50 29.59 7.44
N LEU A 129 -0.06 30.69 8.04
CA LEU A 129 1.36 30.99 8.25
C LEU A 129 2.00 30.14 9.36
N GLY A 130 1.22 29.51 10.23
CA GLY A 130 1.74 28.80 11.40
C GLY A 130 2.43 29.71 12.43
N ILE A 131 2.03 30.99 12.51
CA ILE A 131 2.67 32.03 13.33
C ILE A 131 2.32 31.86 14.83
N GLU A 132 1.11 31.43 15.14
CA GLU A 132 0.80 30.92 16.47
C GLU A 132 1.46 29.57 16.59
N ASP A 133 2.28 29.33 17.61
CA ASP A 133 2.74 27.99 17.93
C ASP A 133 1.55 27.18 18.45
N THR A 134 0.67 26.82 17.52
CA THR A 134 -0.52 25.97 17.77
C THR A 134 -0.12 24.63 18.36
N PHE A 135 1.18 24.32 18.37
CA PHE A 135 1.76 23.09 18.87
C PHE A 135 2.55 23.28 20.17
N ALA A 136 2.57 24.48 20.76
CA ALA A 136 3.28 24.77 22.02
C ALA A 136 2.84 23.82 23.17
N GLY A 137 1.56 23.45 23.19
CA GLY A 137 0.99 22.53 24.19
C GLY A 137 1.33 21.06 24.00
N LEU A 138 1.98 20.64 22.86
CA LEU A 138 2.31 19.24 22.59
C LEU A 138 3.44 18.76 23.50
N PRO A 139 3.20 17.79 24.41
CA PRO A 139 4.25 17.19 25.21
C PRO A 139 5.16 16.31 24.34
N THR A 140 6.40 16.13 24.75
CA THR A 140 7.33 15.19 24.07
C THR A 140 6.72 13.79 24.07
N LEU A 141 6.63 13.17 22.88
CA LEU A 141 6.13 11.83 22.72
C LEU A 141 7.06 10.82 23.43
N LYS A 142 6.50 9.97 24.26
CA LYS A 142 7.23 8.89 24.91
C LYS A 142 7.24 7.67 24.00
N LYS A 143 8.42 7.07 23.77
CA LYS A 143 8.58 5.89 22.90
C LYS A 143 8.00 4.61 23.48
N LYS A 144 7.75 4.54 24.79
CA LYS A 144 7.27 3.35 25.49
C LYS A 144 6.00 2.80 24.85
N GLY A 145 6.04 1.52 24.44
CA GLY A 145 4.90 0.82 23.80
C GLY A 145 4.72 1.09 22.30
N LEU A 146 5.56 1.95 21.70
CA LEU A 146 5.54 2.25 20.26
C LEU A 146 6.67 1.55 19.52
N ARG A 147 6.38 1.12 18.30
CA ARG A 147 7.41 0.73 17.35
C ARG A 147 8.21 1.95 16.90
N ASP A 148 9.47 1.76 16.52
CA ASP A 148 10.34 2.84 16.08
C ASP A 148 9.74 3.67 14.94
N CYS A 149 9.18 3.00 13.94
CA CYS A 149 8.52 3.65 12.81
C CYS A 149 7.27 4.47 13.21
N GLN A 150 6.52 4.04 14.22
CA GLN A 150 5.34 4.77 14.73
C GLN A 150 5.77 6.02 15.51
N TYR A 151 6.79 5.86 16.36
CA TYR A 151 7.38 6.97 17.10
C TYR A 151 7.94 8.02 16.16
N GLU A 152 8.73 7.60 15.17
CA GLU A 152 9.31 8.47 14.14
C GLU A 152 8.22 9.19 13.35
N ALA A 153 7.21 8.45 12.86
CA ALA A 153 6.13 9.00 12.06
C ALA A 153 5.37 10.12 12.78
N VAL A 154 5.00 9.92 14.06
CA VAL A 154 4.27 10.94 14.82
C VAL A 154 5.17 12.11 15.17
N THR A 155 6.42 11.86 15.58
CA THR A 155 7.39 12.91 15.92
C THR A 155 7.71 13.80 14.72
N GLU A 156 7.96 13.22 13.56
CA GLU A 156 8.27 13.96 12.34
C GLU A 156 7.03 14.66 11.77
N LEU A 157 5.80 14.10 11.96
CA LEU A 157 4.56 14.81 11.64
C LEU A 157 4.44 16.12 12.44
N GLU A 158 4.65 16.04 13.76
CA GLU A 158 4.58 17.19 14.64
C GLU A 158 5.62 18.26 14.27
N LYS A 159 6.85 17.85 13.95
CA LYS A 159 7.90 18.76 13.46
C LYS A 159 7.53 19.39 12.13
N SER A 160 7.00 18.60 11.20
CA SER A 160 6.55 19.07 9.89
C SER A 160 5.47 20.13 10.02
N PHE A 161 4.47 19.89 10.88
CA PHE A 161 3.39 20.84 11.13
C PHE A 161 3.88 22.10 11.84
N ARG A 162 4.80 21.99 12.81
CA ARG A 162 5.45 23.15 13.44
C ARG A 162 6.23 23.99 12.45
N SER A 163 6.83 23.38 11.43
CA SER A 163 7.54 24.10 10.37
C SER A 163 6.60 24.80 9.36
N GLY A 164 5.28 24.76 9.59
CA GLY A 164 4.28 25.39 8.73
C GLY A 164 3.88 24.61 7.49
N ARG A 165 4.33 23.37 7.35
CA ARG A 165 3.93 22.51 6.23
C ARG A 165 2.54 21.98 6.47
N ASN A 166 1.67 22.08 5.44
CA ASN A 166 0.27 21.67 5.54
C ASN A 166 0.01 20.26 4.96
N ARG A 167 0.98 19.66 4.28
CA ARG A 167 0.86 18.32 3.69
C ARG A 167 2.03 17.47 4.15
N ALA A 168 1.74 16.26 4.58
CA ALA A 168 2.74 15.29 5.02
C ALA A 168 2.39 13.89 4.51
N LEU A 169 3.38 13.14 4.03
CA LEU A 169 3.24 11.77 3.55
C LEU A 169 3.96 10.82 4.49
N MET A 170 3.24 9.84 5.02
CA MET A 170 3.78 8.70 5.76
C MET A 170 3.79 7.47 4.86
N VAL A 171 4.96 7.04 4.48
CA VAL A 171 5.15 5.75 3.80
C VAL A 171 5.41 4.70 4.87
N LEU A 172 4.42 3.85 5.10
CA LEU A 172 4.44 2.81 6.12
C LEU A 172 4.05 1.47 5.51
N ALA A 173 4.94 0.50 5.59
CA ALA A 173 4.69 -0.86 5.11
C ALA A 173 3.38 -1.43 5.65
N THR A 174 2.77 -2.33 4.89
CA THR A 174 1.64 -3.11 5.36
C THR A 174 2.04 -3.85 6.64
N GLY A 175 1.27 -3.71 7.74
CA GLY A 175 1.62 -4.32 9.03
C GLY A 175 2.39 -3.44 10.00
N ALA A 176 2.93 -2.32 9.55
CA ALA A 176 3.63 -1.38 10.42
C ALA A 176 2.71 -0.67 11.45
N GLY A 177 1.38 -0.78 11.27
CA GLY A 177 0.39 -0.17 12.17
C GLY A 177 -0.03 1.23 11.74
N LYS A 178 -0.26 1.42 10.42
CA LYS A 178 -0.74 2.70 9.85
C LYS A 178 -1.90 3.30 10.63
N THR A 179 -2.98 2.54 10.85
CA THR A 179 -4.18 3.02 11.54
C THR A 179 -3.88 3.36 13.00
N TYR A 180 -3.07 2.56 13.69
CA TYR A 180 -2.63 2.87 15.05
C TYR A 180 -1.85 4.19 15.12
N THR A 181 -0.92 4.41 14.17
CA THR A 181 -0.16 5.66 14.05
C THR A 181 -1.09 6.85 13.81
N ALA A 182 -2.09 6.68 12.94
CA ALA A 182 -3.11 7.70 12.68
C ALA A 182 -3.96 8.00 13.93
N CYS A 183 -4.40 6.97 14.68
CA CYS A 183 -5.13 7.16 15.94
C CYS A 183 -4.29 7.93 16.96
N LEU A 184 -3.02 7.59 17.11
CA LEU A 184 -2.10 8.27 18.01
C LEU A 184 -1.87 9.73 17.60
N ALA A 185 -1.62 9.99 16.33
CA ALA A 185 -1.48 11.34 15.79
C ALA A 185 -2.76 12.17 16.02
N THR A 186 -3.92 11.58 15.70
CA THR A 186 -5.23 12.21 15.91
C THR A 186 -5.46 12.56 17.38
N TYR A 187 -5.20 11.60 18.29
CA TYR A 187 -5.31 11.85 19.74
C TYR A 187 -4.47 13.04 20.18
N ARG A 188 -3.21 13.07 19.78
CA ARG A 188 -2.28 14.12 20.17
C ARG A 188 -2.68 15.50 19.61
N MET A 189 -3.13 15.53 18.35
CA MET A 189 -3.61 16.78 17.76
C MET A 189 -4.87 17.31 18.45
N LEU A 190 -5.84 16.44 18.73
CA LEU A 190 -7.08 16.84 19.42
C LEU A 190 -6.85 17.21 20.89
N SER A 191 -5.91 16.55 21.59
CA SER A 191 -5.70 16.77 23.04
C SER A 191 -4.81 17.97 23.34
N TYR A 192 -3.82 18.25 22.50
CA TYR A 192 -2.74 19.20 22.84
C TYR A 192 -2.61 20.36 21.87
N THR A 193 -3.51 20.48 20.89
CA THR A 193 -3.55 21.60 19.95
C THR A 193 -4.96 22.18 19.87
N PRO A 194 -5.17 23.35 19.25
CA PRO A 194 -6.50 23.91 19.05
C PRO A 194 -7.39 23.13 18.07
N MET A 195 -6.89 22.08 17.43
CA MET A 195 -7.67 21.25 16.50
C MET A 195 -8.86 20.59 17.19
N ARG A 196 -10.00 20.57 16.54
CA ARG A 196 -11.27 20.04 17.08
C ARG A 196 -11.86 18.92 16.26
N ARG A 197 -11.63 18.92 14.95
CA ARG A 197 -12.26 18.00 14.00
C ARG A 197 -11.25 17.41 13.04
N VAL A 198 -11.21 16.10 12.97
CA VAL A 198 -10.34 15.32 12.09
C VAL A 198 -11.20 14.46 11.18
N LEU A 199 -10.95 14.51 9.88
CA LEU A 199 -11.52 13.61 8.89
C LEU A 199 -10.55 12.46 8.64
N PHE A 200 -11.05 11.22 8.73
CA PHE A 200 -10.32 10.01 8.37
C PHE A 200 -10.94 9.43 7.10
N LEU A 201 -10.26 9.59 5.98
CA LEU A 201 -10.69 9.10 4.68
C LEU A 201 -10.16 7.71 4.41
N VAL A 202 -11.05 6.79 4.03
CA VAL A 202 -10.76 5.43 3.64
C VAL A 202 -11.16 5.17 2.19
N ASP A 203 -10.51 4.20 1.56
CA ASP A 203 -10.79 3.83 0.18
C ASP A 203 -12.16 3.14 0.00
N ARG A 204 -12.56 2.30 0.98
CA ARG A 204 -13.79 1.51 0.92
C ARG A 204 -14.56 1.48 2.24
N ASN A 205 -15.86 1.24 2.15
CA ASN A 205 -16.75 1.27 3.31
C ASN A 205 -16.41 0.20 4.38
N ASN A 206 -15.97 -0.99 3.99
CA ASN A 206 -15.51 -2.02 4.93
C ASN A 206 -14.27 -1.57 5.73
N LEU A 207 -13.37 -0.79 5.11
CA LEU A 207 -12.23 -0.17 5.80
C LEU A 207 -12.69 0.89 6.79
N GLY A 208 -13.80 1.59 6.50
CA GLY A 208 -14.42 2.52 7.44
C GLY A 208 -14.92 1.84 8.71
N LYS A 209 -15.56 0.67 8.60
CA LYS A 209 -15.97 -0.16 9.77
C LYS A 209 -14.74 -0.61 10.58
N GLN A 210 -13.68 -1.02 9.89
CA GLN A 210 -12.43 -1.43 10.55
C GLN A 210 -11.77 -0.24 11.28
N ALA A 211 -11.66 0.92 10.63
CA ALA A 211 -11.10 2.11 11.23
C ALA A 211 -11.90 2.56 12.46
N GLU A 212 -13.24 2.55 12.38
CA GLU A 212 -14.15 2.81 13.53
C GLU A 212 -13.85 1.86 14.70
N GLY A 213 -13.68 0.57 14.42
CA GLY A 213 -13.29 -0.43 15.42
C GLY A 213 -11.90 -0.20 16.01
N GLU A 214 -10.93 0.19 15.21
CA GLU A 214 -9.56 0.48 15.66
C GLU A 214 -9.51 1.75 16.54
N PHE A 215 -10.22 2.83 16.17
CA PHE A 215 -10.40 3.99 17.05
C PHE A 215 -11.09 3.60 18.36
N GLY A 216 -12.08 2.71 18.31
CA GLY A 216 -12.79 2.22 19.51
C GLY A 216 -11.94 1.36 20.44
N THR A 217 -11.00 0.60 19.89
CA THR A 217 -10.11 -0.29 20.66
C THR A 217 -8.77 0.36 21.03
N PHE A 218 -8.45 1.49 20.40
CA PHE A 218 -7.22 2.21 20.69
C PHE A 218 -7.17 2.63 22.16
N ARG A 219 -6.06 2.25 22.83
CA ARG A 219 -5.78 2.59 24.21
C ARG A 219 -4.56 3.47 24.30
N LEU A 220 -4.65 4.52 25.08
CA LEU A 220 -3.53 5.40 25.37
C LEU A 220 -2.46 4.65 26.16
N THR A 221 -1.21 4.73 25.72
CA THR A 221 -0.08 4.08 26.42
C THR A 221 0.23 4.73 27.78
N GLU A 222 -0.25 5.94 28.01
CA GLU A 222 0.04 6.72 29.22
C GLU A 222 -0.85 6.34 30.40
N ASN A 223 -2.14 6.16 30.17
CA ASN A 223 -3.16 5.92 31.22
C ASN A 223 -4.10 4.75 30.92
N GLY A 224 -4.05 4.15 29.75
CA GLY A 224 -4.91 3.05 29.33
C GLY A 224 -6.33 3.44 28.92
N ASP A 225 -6.66 4.73 28.88
CA ASP A 225 -7.99 5.22 28.49
C ASP A 225 -8.28 4.88 27.01
N ALA A 226 -9.55 4.57 26.72
CA ALA A 226 -9.98 4.32 25.36
C ALA A 226 -10.21 5.65 24.62
N PHE A 227 -9.82 5.73 23.36
CA PHE A 227 -9.99 6.92 22.53
C PHE A 227 -11.44 7.42 22.52
N ASN A 228 -12.40 6.51 22.35
CA ASN A 228 -13.82 6.82 22.29
C ASN A 228 -14.46 7.24 23.62
N THR A 229 -13.74 7.15 24.74
CA THR A 229 -14.19 7.73 26.03
C THR A 229 -13.84 9.20 26.17
N ILE A 230 -12.91 9.70 25.31
CA ILE A 230 -12.41 11.07 25.34
C ILE A 230 -12.96 11.87 24.17
N PHE A 231 -13.00 11.26 22.97
CA PHE A 231 -13.40 11.88 21.72
C PHE A 231 -14.52 11.11 21.03
N THR A 232 -15.45 11.86 20.42
CA THR A 232 -16.57 11.28 19.67
C THR A 232 -16.10 10.91 18.26
N VAL A 233 -16.22 9.62 17.91
CA VAL A 233 -15.89 9.07 16.59
C VAL A 233 -17.18 8.69 15.88
N ASN A 234 -17.42 9.26 14.71
CA ASN A 234 -18.60 8.99 13.91
C ASN A 234 -18.23 8.58 12.47
N ARG A 235 -18.84 7.52 11.98
CA ARG A 235 -18.76 7.15 10.56
C ARG A 235 -19.90 7.82 9.82
N LEU A 236 -19.59 8.49 8.70
CA LEU A 236 -20.59 9.16 7.86
C LEU A 236 -21.50 8.12 7.21
N ARG A 237 -22.75 8.04 7.66
CA ARG A 237 -23.80 7.10 7.19
C ARG A 237 -24.99 7.80 6.57
N SER A 238 -25.15 9.10 6.82
CA SER A 238 -26.25 9.93 6.37
C SER A 238 -25.75 11.31 5.97
N SER A 239 -26.62 12.11 5.35
CA SER A 239 -26.30 13.49 4.94
C SER A 239 -26.26 14.48 6.11
N SER A 240 -25.78 14.03 7.28
CA SER A 240 -25.58 14.88 8.47
C SER A 240 -24.39 14.37 9.30
N ILE A 241 -23.60 15.31 9.82
CA ILE A 241 -22.51 15.02 10.76
C ILE A 241 -22.96 15.58 12.12
N PRO A 242 -23.00 14.73 13.20
CA PRO A 242 -23.29 15.23 14.54
C PRO A 242 -22.31 16.35 14.95
N SER A 243 -22.82 17.40 15.55
CA SER A 243 -22.03 18.61 15.86
C SER A 243 -20.90 18.37 16.88
N ASP A 244 -21.02 17.30 17.69
CA ASP A 244 -20.06 16.85 18.68
C ASP A 244 -18.96 15.91 18.14
N SER A 245 -18.98 15.63 16.83
CA SER A 245 -18.01 14.74 16.21
C SER A 245 -16.61 15.34 16.23
N ASN A 246 -15.66 14.68 16.90
CA ASN A 246 -14.24 15.01 16.84
C ASN A 246 -13.54 14.30 15.67
N VAL A 247 -13.90 13.05 15.39
CA VAL A 247 -13.38 12.27 14.28
C VAL A 247 -14.54 11.82 13.40
N VAL A 248 -14.46 12.15 12.12
CA VAL A 248 -15.40 11.70 11.09
C VAL A 248 -14.69 10.71 10.18
N ILE A 249 -15.22 9.51 10.07
CA ILE A 249 -14.70 8.47 9.17
C ILE A 249 -15.62 8.41 7.95
N SER A 250 -15.06 8.54 6.75
CA SER A 250 -15.81 8.51 5.50
C SER A 250 -15.01 7.89 4.36
N THR A 251 -15.71 7.39 3.35
CA THR A 251 -15.11 7.22 2.02
C THR A 251 -15.13 8.55 1.28
N ILE A 252 -14.21 8.71 0.32
CA ILE A 252 -14.15 9.96 -0.46
C ILE A 252 -15.39 10.13 -1.33
N GLN A 253 -16.00 9.02 -1.79
CA GLN A 253 -17.23 9.00 -2.56
C GLN A 253 -18.40 9.56 -1.76
N ARG A 254 -18.58 9.10 -0.52
CA ARG A 254 -19.66 9.61 0.36
C ARG A 254 -19.48 11.07 0.68
N LEU A 255 -18.25 11.49 0.93
CA LEU A 255 -17.93 12.88 1.20
C LEU A 255 -18.23 13.76 -0.03
N PHE A 256 -17.90 13.29 -1.23
CA PHE A 256 -18.24 13.95 -2.48
C PHE A 256 -19.75 14.10 -2.67
N SER A 257 -20.52 13.02 -2.46
CA SER A 257 -21.99 13.06 -2.52
C SER A 257 -22.58 14.03 -1.48
N PHE A 258 -22.01 14.05 -0.27
CA PHE A 258 -22.42 15.00 0.77
C PHE A 258 -22.21 16.45 0.32
N LEU A 259 -21.04 16.76 -0.26
CA LEU A 259 -20.72 18.12 -0.74
C LEU A 259 -21.62 18.55 -1.90
N LYS A 260 -22.03 17.63 -2.76
CA LYS A 260 -23.00 17.88 -3.82
C LYS A 260 -24.43 18.11 -3.31
N GLY A 261 -24.74 17.68 -2.09
CA GLY A 261 -26.09 17.69 -1.54
C GLY A 261 -26.93 16.48 -1.96
N ASP A 262 -26.31 15.41 -2.46
CA ASP A 262 -26.97 14.15 -2.79
C ASP A 262 -27.41 13.42 -1.51
N ILE A 263 -28.48 12.62 -1.60
CA ILE A 263 -28.92 11.77 -0.48
C ILE A 263 -27.91 10.63 -0.32
N ILE A 264 -27.32 10.51 0.86
CA ILE A 264 -26.42 9.40 1.19
C ILE A 264 -27.27 8.26 1.73
N GLU A 265 -27.29 7.15 1.01
CA GLU A 265 -27.85 5.89 1.49
C GLU A 265 -26.73 5.00 2.07
N ASP A 266 -27.02 4.26 3.14
CA ASP A 266 -26.05 3.34 3.78
C ASP A 266 -25.96 2.02 2.98
N ASN A 267 -25.79 2.12 1.66
CA ASN A 267 -25.57 0.98 0.79
C ASN A 267 -24.15 0.46 0.97
N GLU A 268 -24.00 -0.85 1.20
CA GLU A 268 -22.70 -1.49 1.42
C GLU A 268 -21.80 -1.52 0.17
N GLU A 269 -22.38 -1.26 -1.00
CA GLU A 269 -21.73 -1.32 -2.32
C GLU A 269 -21.26 0.07 -2.79
N ASP A 270 -20.25 0.60 -2.14
CA ASP A 270 -19.54 1.79 -2.64
C ASP A 270 -18.42 1.32 -3.60
N ASP A 271 -18.77 1.13 -4.87
CA ASP A 271 -17.89 0.54 -5.90
C ASP A 271 -16.71 1.40 -6.34
N GLY A 272 -16.40 2.46 -5.60
CA GLY A 272 -15.23 3.31 -5.85
C GLY A 272 -15.26 4.06 -7.18
N ASN A 273 -16.43 4.22 -7.77
CA ASN A 273 -16.59 4.84 -9.08
C ASN A 273 -16.61 6.35 -9.03
N GLU A 274 -15.63 7.02 -9.68
CA GLU A 274 -15.55 8.46 -9.81
C GLU A 274 -16.64 9.02 -10.75
N PRO A 275 -17.33 10.16 -10.41
CA PRO A 275 -18.30 10.79 -11.29
C PRO A 275 -17.69 11.23 -12.63
N MET A 276 -18.45 11.09 -13.70
CA MET A 276 -17.97 11.28 -15.08
C MET A 276 -17.74 12.74 -15.50
N GLU A 277 -18.42 13.68 -14.87
CA GLU A 277 -18.37 15.09 -15.24
C GLU A 277 -17.40 15.83 -14.32
N GLU A 278 -16.68 16.79 -14.87
CA GLU A 278 -15.89 17.71 -14.09
C GLU A 278 -16.83 18.59 -13.26
N VAL A 279 -16.95 18.25 -11.96
CA VAL A 279 -17.89 18.89 -11.04
C VAL A 279 -17.17 20.04 -10.32
N ILE A 280 -17.77 21.19 -10.33
CA ILE A 280 -17.42 22.28 -9.41
C ILE A 280 -18.22 22.01 -8.13
N LEU A 281 -17.52 21.83 -7.00
CA LEU A 281 -18.16 21.64 -5.70
C LEU A 281 -18.62 23.02 -5.19
N PRO A 282 -19.94 23.24 -5.03
CA PRO A 282 -20.42 24.48 -4.46
C PRO A 282 -20.13 24.55 -2.96
N PRO A 283 -20.04 25.76 -2.36
CA PRO A 283 -19.99 25.90 -0.93
C PRO A 283 -21.20 25.22 -0.27
N ASN A 284 -20.93 24.31 0.67
CA ASN A 284 -21.97 23.58 1.40
C ASN A 284 -22.11 24.15 2.81
N PRO A 285 -23.27 24.76 3.17
CA PRO A 285 -23.46 25.35 4.50
C PRO A 285 -23.35 24.34 5.66
N ASN A 286 -23.67 23.07 5.39
CA ASN A 286 -23.60 22.01 6.39
C ASN A 286 -22.19 21.44 6.56
N LEU A 287 -21.31 21.72 5.60
CA LEU A 287 -19.93 21.25 5.59
C LEU A 287 -19.01 22.31 4.95
N PRO A 288 -18.77 23.43 5.64
CA PRO A 288 -17.94 24.51 5.11
C PRO A 288 -16.47 24.05 4.90
N HIS A 289 -15.75 24.79 4.06
CA HIS A 289 -14.37 24.43 3.66
C HIS A 289 -13.37 24.37 4.84
N ASP A 290 -13.66 25.03 5.94
CA ASP A 290 -12.87 25.06 7.18
C ASP A 290 -13.40 24.12 8.26
N TYR A 291 -14.33 23.22 7.92
CA TYR A 291 -14.96 22.31 8.89
C TYR A 291 -13.96 21.37 9.56
N PHE A 292 -12.96 20.89 8.83
CA PHE A 292 -11.93 19.99 9.33
C PHE A 292 -10.59 20.71 9.51
N ASP A 293 -9.95 20.48 10.64
CA ASP A 293 -8.60 20.99 10.91
C ASP A 293 -7.51 20.11 10.33
N MET A 294 -7.77 18.79 10.23
CA MET A 294 -6.85 17.79 9.68
C MET A 294 -7.62 16.72 8.92
N ILE A 295 -7.07 16.28 7.80
CA ILE A 295 -7.58 15.17 7.00
C ILE A 295 -6.49 14.12 6.88
N ILE A 296 -6.77 12.93 7.37
CA ILE A 296 -5.91 11.75 7.22
C ILE A 296 -6.49 10.88 6.11
N ILE A 297 -5.67 10.53 5.13
CA ILE A 297 -6.09 9.82 3.92
C ILE A 297 -5.39 8.48 3.89
N ASP A 298 -6.12 7.41 4.16
CA ASP A 298 -5.59 6.04 4.05
C ASP A 298 -5.56 5.60 2.58
N GLU A 299 -4.50 4.87 2.20
CA GLU A 299 -4.18 4.50 0.82
C GLU A 299 -4.29 5.71 -0.14
N CYS A 300 -3.67 6.83 0.25
CA CYS A 300 -3.82 8.16 -0.38
C CYS A 300 -3.49 8.18 -1.87
N HIS A 301 -2.67 7.24 -2.36
CA HIS A 301 -2.34 7.09 -3.78
C HIS A 301 -3.57 6.87 -4.68
N ARG A 302 -4.75 6.57 -4.11
CA ARG A 302 -6.01 6.39 -4.85
C ARG A 302 -6.88 7.63 -4.87
N SER A 303 -6.76 8.51 -3.89
CA SER A 303 -7.69 9.61 -3.63
C SER A 303 -7.21 10.98 -4.15
N ILE A 304 -6.04 11.06 -4.79
CA ILE A 304 -5.40 12.30 -5.22
C ILE A 304 -5.67 12.70 -6.68
N TYR A 305 -6.56 12.00 -7.37
CA TYR A 305 -6.86 12.22 -8.79
C TYR A 305 -8.27 12.78 -9.01
N GLY A 306 -8.47 13.40 -10.17
CA GLY A 306 -9.77 13.78 -10.70
C GLY A 306 -10.64 14.55 -9.71
N ASN A 307 -11.92 14.16 -9.63
CA ASN A 307 -12.88 14.77 -8.72
C ASN A 307 -12.59 14.52 -7.24
N TRP A 308 -11.87 13.44 -6.91
CA TRP A 308 -11.45 13.16 -5.53
C TRP A 308 -10.44 14.18 -5.03
N ARG A 309 -9.53 14.61 -5.89
CA ARG A 309 -8.61 15.71 -5.59
C ARG A 309 -9.36 17.00 -5.27
N LYS A 310 -10.44 17.30 -5.98
CA LYS A 310 -11.27 18.49 -5.72
C LYS A 310 -11.93 18.48 -4.34
N VAL A 311 -12.31 17.29 -3.83
CA VAL A 311 -12.80 17.14 -2.46
C VAL A 311 -11.72 17.51 -1.44
N LEU A 312 -10.47 17.10 -1.67
CA LEU A 312 -9.36 17.46 -0.78
C LEU A 312 -9.00 18.94 -0.89
N GLU A 313 -9.09 19.52 -2.08
CA GLU A 313 -8.84 20.94 -2.32
C GLU A 313 -9.98 21.83 -1.80
N TYR A 314 -11.21 21.31 -1.69
CA TYR A 314 -12.32 21.99 -1.06
C TYR A 314 -12.03 22.36 0.40
N PHE A 315 -11.39 21.48 1.16
CA PHE A 315 -10.99 21.75 2.55
C PHE A 315 -9.59 22.37 2.61
N ASP A 316 -9.45 23.54 2.03
CA ASP A 316 -8.19 24.23 1.79
C ASP A 316 -7.47 24.70 3.07
N THR A 317 -8.18 24.78 4.19
CA THR A 317 -7.63 25.13 5.50
C THR A 317 -7.10 23.92 6.26
N ALA A 318 -7.53 22.70 5.90
CA ALA A 318 -7.16 21.47 6.59
C ALA A 318 -5.72 21.08 6.31
N ARG A 319 -5.05 20.50 7.33
CA ARG A 319 -3.76 19.85 7.16
C ARG A 319 -3.97 18.44 6.62
N LEU A 320 -3.24 18.07 5.56
CA LEU A 320 -3.39 16.78 4.90
C LEU A 320 -2.28 15.82 5.32
N VAL A 321 -2.67 14.63 5.77
CA VAL A 321 -1.74 13.52 6.11
C VAL A 321 -2.07 12.33 5.22
N GLY A 322 -1.16 11.99 4.32
CA GLY A 322 -1.29 10.79 3.48
C GLY A 322 -0.65 9.58 4.15
N LEU A 323 -1.36 8.46 4.15
CA LEU A 323 -0.86 7.15 4.55
C LEU A 323 -0.83 6.24 3.33
N THR A 324 0.30 5.60 3.07
CA THR A 324 0.41 4.59 2.01
C THR A 324 1.53 3.61 2.31
N ALA A 325 1.41 2.38 1.80
CA ALA A 325 2.53 1.43 1.75
C ALA A 325 3.25 1.47 0.40
N THR A 326 2.63 2.07 -0.62
CA THR A 326 3.06 2.05 -2.01
C THR A 326 2.98 3.45 -2.60
N PRO A 327 3.92 4.36 -2.26
CA PRO A 327 3.95 5.68 -2.86
C PRO A 327 4.24 5.56 -4.36
N ILE A 328 3.65 6.45 -5.14
CA ILE A 328 3.97 6.68 -6.55
C ILE A 328 4.37 8.15 -6.69
N GLU A 329 5.06 8.49 -7.76
CA GLU A 329 5.61 9.84 -7.97
C GLU A 329 4.52 10.93 -7.84
N GLU A 330 3.32 10.70 -8.39
CA GLU A 330 2.21 11.62 -8.29
C GLU A 330 1.72 11.83 -6.85
N THR A 331 1.80 10.76 -6.02
CA THR A 331 1.47 10.87 -4.59
C THR A 331 2.48 11.75 -3.87
N GLU A 332 3.77 11.52 -4.11
CA GLU A 332 4.85 12.32 -3.50
C GLU A 332 4.72 13.78 -3.92
N LYS A 333 4.44 14.04 -5.20
CA LYS A 333 4.22 15.37 -5.73
C LYS A 333 3.02 16.07 -5.10
N PHE A 334 1.88 15.35 -4.93
CA PHE A 334 0.69 15.91 -4.28
C PHE A 334 0.97 16.33 -2.83
N PHE A 335 1.81 15.59 -2.11
CA PHE A 335 2.25 15.93 -0.75
C PHE A 335 3.53 16.81 -0.72
N ASN A 336 3.87 17.50 -1.83
CA ASN A 336 4.99 18.41 -1.96
C ASN A 336 6.34 17.74 -1.59
N TYR A 337 6.50 16.46 -1.90
CA TYR A 337 7.65 15.62 -1.53
C TYR A 337 7.98 15.67 -0.02
N ASN A 338 7.02 16.03 0.83
CA ASN A 338 7.18 16.05 2.27
C ASN A 338 6.94 14.65 2.85
N ILE A 339 7.84 13.73 2.56
CA ILE A 339 7.85 12.38 3.11
C ILE A 339 8.47 12.47 4.51
N ILE A 340 7.64 12.36 5.55
CA ILE A 340 8.07 12.48 6.95
C ILE A 340 8.58 11.18 7.55
N VAL A 341 8.18 10.04 7.00
CA VAL A 341 8.70 8.72 7.32
C VAL A 341 8.64 7.84 6.08
N ASN A 342 9.71 7.08 5.85
CA ASN A 342 9.78 6.08 4.78
C ASN A 342 10.17 4.72 5.37
N TYR A 343 9.16 4.00 5.84
CA TYR A 343 9.29 2.69 6.43
C TYR A 343 8.81 1.61 5.44
N THR A 344 9.77 1.15 4.63
CA THR A 344 9.52 0.19 3.56
C THR A 344 9.25 -1.23 4.10
N LEU A 345 8.79 -2.13 3.22
CA LEU A 345 8.59 -3.53 3.58
C LEU A 345 9.89 -4.18 4.02
N GLU A 346 11.00 -3.88 3.35
CA GLU A 346 12.32 -4.43 3.65
C GLU A 346 12.79 -4.01 5.05
N LYS A 347 12.65 -2.72 5.41
CA LYS A 347 12.91 -2.24 6.78
C LYS A 347 12.04 -2.99 7.80
N SER A 348 10.77 -3.18 7.50
CA SER A 348 9.83 -3.84 8.41
C SER A 348 10.15 -5.32 8.63
N ILE A 349 10.71 -6.00 7.63
CA ILE A 349 11.20 -7.39 7.75
C ILE A 349 12.43 -7.43 8.65
N VAL A 350 13.37 -6.52 8.41
CA VAL A 350 14.59 -6.41 9.19
C VAL A 350 14.30 -6.15 10.67
N ASP A 351 13.32 -5.29 10.97
CA ASP A 351 12.89 -4.98 12.33
C ASP A 351 12.00 -6.05 12.97
N GLY A 352 11.70 -7.15 12.24
CA GLY A 352 10.84 -8.24 12.73
C GLY A 352 9.36 -7.87 12.86
N VAL A 353 8.94 -6.75 12.28
CA VAL A 353 7.54 -6.31 12.23
C VAL A 353 6.75 -7.13 11.22
N ASN A 354 7.39 -7.51 10.12
CA ASN A 354 6.89 -8.39 9.09
C ASN A 354 7.85 -9.58 8.89
N VAL A 355 7.34 -10.64 8.26
CA VAL A 355 8.16 -11.79 7.86
C VAL A 355 8.57 -11.67 6.40
N ASP A 356 9.68 -12.34 6.05
CA ASP A 356 10.22 -12.37 4.69
C ASP A 356 9.33 -13.20 3.74
N CYS A 357 9.50 -12.94 2.44
CA CYS A 357 8.82 -13.62 1.35
C CYS A 357 9.78 -14.55 0.63
N ARG A 358 9.44 -15.83 0.54
CA ARG A 358 10.18 -16.80 -0.30
C ARG A 358 9.34 -17.15 -1.51
N VAL A 359 9.89 -16.92 -2.69
CA VAL A 359 9.19 -17.19 -3.95
C VAL A 359 9.46 -18.63 -4.40
N TYR A 360 8.39 -19.38 -4.58
CA TYR A 360 8.41 -20.73 -5.16
C TYR A 360 7.62 -20.73 -6.46
N ARG A 361 8.26 -21.12 -7.54
CA ARG A 361 7.66 -21.09 -8.89
C ARG A 361 7.22 -22.47 -9.33
N ILE A 362 6.04 -22.56 -9.93
CA ILE A 362 5.51 -23.76 -10.58
C ILE A 362 5.23 -23.38 -12.02
N LYS A 363 6.11 -23.79 -12.96
CA LYS A 363 5.98 -23.52 -14.38
C LYS A 363 5.39 -24.72 -15.10
N THR A 364 4.28 -24.48 -15.80
CA THR A 364 3.64 -25.52 -16.63
C THR A 364 3.67 -25.12 -18.09
N GLN A 365 3.51 -26.09 -18.98
CA GLN A 365 3.54 -25.83 -20.42
C GLN A 365 2.48 -24.83 -20.84
N VAL A 366 1.25 -24.96 -20.29
CA VAL A 366 0.14 -24.07 -20.60
C VAL A 366 0.38 -22.65 -20.07
N THR A 367 1.00 -22.49 -18.90
CA THR A 367 1.32 -21.14 -18.36
C THR A 367 2.42 -20.43 -19.15
N GLU A 368 3.37 -21.15 -19.74
CA GLU A 368 4.47 -20.57 -20.54
C GLU A 368 4.08 -20.30 -21.98
N SER A 369 3.46 -21.27 -22.64
CA SER A 369 3.26 -21.26 -24.10
C SER A 369 1.80 -21.13 -24.53
N GLY A 370 0.83 -21.24 -23.60
CA GLY A 370 -0.58 -21.44 -23.95
C GLY A 370 -0.85 -22.90 -24.33
N GLY A 371 -1.96 -23.14 -25.01
CA GLY A 371 -2.38 -24.47 -25.40
C GLY A 371 -3.28 -24.48 -26.63
N ALA A 372 -3.96 -25.61 -26.85
CA ALA A 372 -4.93 -25.75 -27.94
C ALA A 372 -6.20 -26.41 -27.45
N ILE A 373 -7.32 -26.06 -28.08
CA ILE A 373 -8.59 -26.77 -27.99
C ILE A 373 -8.69 -27.54 -29.32
N LEU A 374 -8.61 -28.86 -29.26
CA LEU A 374 -8.61 -29.67 -30.48
C LEU A 374 -10.02 -29.75 -31.10
N GLU A 375 -10.08 -29.99 -32.40
CA GLU A 375 -11.34 -30.24 -33.10
C GLU A 375 -12.07 -31.44 -32.47
N GLY A 376 -13.39 -31.28 -32.20
CA GLY A 376 -14.21 -32.29 -31.51
C GLY A 376 -14.10 -32.26 -29.99
N GLU A 377 -13.17 -31.53 -29.39
CA GLU A 377 -13.01 -31.44 -27.95
C GLU A 377 -14.18 -30.69 -27.32
N LYS A 378 -14.66 -31.20 -26.17
CA LYS A 378 -15.76 -30.58 -25.41
C LYS A 378 -15.25 -29.47 -24.50
N PHE A 379 -16.01 -28.39 -24.43
CA PHE A 379 -15.77 -27.31 -23.46
C PHE A 379 -17.10 -26.73 -22.96
N LYS A 380 -17.09 -26.18 -21.75
CA LYS A 380 -18.19 -25.39 -21.20
C LYS A 380 -17.97 -23.91 -21.51
N GLU A 381 -18.89 -23.32 -22.26
CA GLU A 381 -18.89 -21.88 -22.50
C GLU A 381 -19.82 -21.20 -21.50
N GLU A 382 -19.28 -20.33 -20.68
CA GLU A 382 -20.03 -19.49 -19.75
C GLU A 382 -20.09 -18.06 -20.27
N THR A 383 -21.27 -17.49 -20.32
CA THR A 383 -21.50 -16.10 -20.69
C THR A 383 -21.22 -15.20 -19.50
N LYS A 384 -20.20 -14.37 -19.53
CA LYS A 384 -19.82 -13.45 -18.42
C LYS A 384 -20.93 -12.49 -18.00
N TYR A 385 -21.84 -12.17 -18.92
CA TYR A 385 -22.95 -11.23 -18.66
C TYR A 385 -24.13 -11.85 -17.91
N THR A 386 -24.48 -13.10 -18.24
CA THR A 386 -25.67 -13.79 -17.66
C THR A 386 -25.32 -14.94 -16.74
N GLY A 387 -24.09 -15.44 -16.75
CA GLY A 387 -23.67 -16.66 -16.05
C GLY A 387 -24.22 -17.95 -16.68
N GLU A 388 -24.86 -17.87 -17.84
CA GLU A 388 -25.44 -19.06 -18.51
C GLU A 388 -24.32 -19.95 -19.05
N VAL A 389 -24.37 -21.25 -18.74
CA VAL A 389 -23.36 -22.24 -19.13
C VAL A 389 -23.92 -23.16 -20.19
N LYS A 390 -23.22 -23.30 -21.32
CA LYS A 390 -23.57 -24.24 -22.41
C LYS A 390 -22.38 -25.14 -22.73
N THR A 391 -22.62 -26.45 -22.88
CA THR A 391 -21.60 -27.38 -23.36
C THR A 391 -21.56 -27.34 -24.88
N LYS A 392 -20.36 -27.10 -25.45
CA LYS A 392 -20.11 -27.05 -26.89
C LYS A 392 -18.95 -27.99 -27.26
N ASN A 393 -18.92 -28.41 -28.53
CA ASN A 393 -17.77 -29.08 -29.14
C ASN A 393 -17.03 -28.10 -30.04
N SER A 394 -15.71 -28.14 -30.01
CA SER A 394 -14.92 -27.34 -30.94
C SER A 394 -15.09 -27.84 -32.36
N LYS A 395 -15.39 -26.95 -33.30
CA LYS A 395 -15.55 -27.26 -34.71
C LYS A 395 -14.24 -27.28 -35.48
N GLU A 396 -13.20 -26.76 -34.88
CA GLU A 396 -11.83 -26.62 -35.43
C GLU A 396 -10.82 -26.56 -34.30
N THR A 397 -9.55 -26.88 -34.54
CA THR A 397 -8.49 -26.69 -33.56
C THR A 397 -8.22 -25.21 -33.34
N LYS A 398 -8.36 -24.71 -32.12
CA LYS A 398 -8.12 -23.33 -31.71
C LYS A 398 -6.95 -23.25 -30.77
N PHE A 399 -5.93 -22.47 -31.12
CA PHE A 399 -4.81 -22.19 -30.23
C PHE A 399 -5.14 -21.01 -29.33
N TYR A 400 -4.75 -21.06 -28.06
CA TYR A 400 -4.85 -19.97 -27.12
C TYR A 400 -3.51 -19.67 -26.48
N THR A 401 -3.28 -18.40 -26.24
CA THR A 401 -2.05 -17.89 -25.64
C THR A 401 -2.13 -17.97 -24.11
N ASN A 402 -0.97 -17.87 -23.45
CA ASN A 402 -0.90 -17.71 -22.00
C ASN A 402 -1.68 -16.47 -21.48
N LYS A 403 -1.80 -15.40 -22.29
CA LYS A 403 -2.61 -14.21 -21.94
C LYS A 403 -4.12 -14.46 -21.95
N GLU A 404 -4.59 -15.43 -22.69
CA GLU A 404 -6.01 -15.86 -22.73
C GLU A 404 -6.33 -16.84 -21.62
N LEU A 405 -5.32 -17.54 -21.08
CA LEU A 405 -5.45 -18.46 -19.97
C LEU A 405 -6.01 -17.72 -18.74
N ASN A 406 -6.99 -18.33 -18.10
CA ASN A 406 -7.75 -17.80 -16.96
C ASN A 406 -8.56 -16.51 -17.23
N ARG A 407 -8.46 -15.90 -18.43
CA ARG A 407 -9.27 -14.75 -18.87
C ARG A 407 -10.49 -15.17 -19.68
N SER A 408 -10.28 -15.92 -20.73
CA SER A 408 -11.31 -16.45 -21.63
C SER A 408 -11.31 -17.97 -21.71
N ILE A 409 -10.23 -18.62 -21.29
CA ILE A 409 -10.06 -20.06 -21.28
C ILE A 409 -9.59 -20.52 -19.90
N ILE A 410 -10.31 -21.48 -19.31
CA ILE A 410 -9.94 -22.16 -18.06
C ILE A 410 -9.53 -23.58 -18.42
N ASN A 411 -8.32 -23.99 -18.03
CA ASN A 411 -7.83 -25.34 -18.18
C ASN A 411 -7.79 -26.05 -16.82
N PRO A 412 -8.76 -26.93 -16.52
CA PRO A 412 -8.82 -27.67 -15.26
C PRO A 412 -7.60 -28.56 -14.99
N ALA A 413 -6.96 -29.07 -16.05
CA ALA A 413 -5.73 -29.87 -15.91
C ALA A 413 -4.56 -29.03 -15.40
N GLN A 414 -4.43 -27.79 -15.87
CA GLN A 414 -3.43 -26.84 -15.36
C GLN A 414 -3.67 -26.54 -13.87
N ILE A 415 -4.91 -26.25 -13.47
CA ILE A 415 -5.25 -26.00 -12.06
C ILE A 415 -4.94 -27.24 -11.22
N LYS A 416 -5.32 -28.43 -11.69
CA LYS A 416 -5.06 -29.71 -11.00
C LYS A 416 -3.57 -29.98 -10.86
N LEU A 417 -2.79 -29.76 -11.90
CA LEU A 417 -1.34 -29.95 -11.90
C LEU A 417 -0.66 -29.01 -10.89
N ILE A 418 -1.01 -27.72 -10.85
CA ILE A 418 -0.47 -26.76 -9.91
C ILE A 418 -0.80 -27.18 -8.46
N LEU A 419 -2.06 -27.48 -8.17
CA LEU A 419 -2.51 -27.87 -6.83
C LEU A 419 -1.92 -29.20 -6.37
N SER A 420 -1.78 -30.18 -7.27
CA SER A 420 -1.11 -31.46 -6.98
C SER A 420 0.37 -31.25 -6.69
N THR A 421 1.05 -30.45 -7.51
CA THR A 421 2.46 -30.08 -7.28
C THR A 421 2.62 -29.39 -5.93
N TYR A 422 1.76 -28.43 -5.60
CA TYR A 422 1.77 -27.74 -4.30
C TYR A 422 1.57 -28.73 -3.14
N ARG A 423 0.60 -29.63 -3.22
CA ARG A 423 0.37 -30.68 -2.21
C ARG A 423 1.63 -31.54 -1.99
N ASP A 424 2.31 -31.89 -3.06
CA ASP A 424 3.47 -32.80 -3.01
C ASP A 424 4.73 -32.11 -2.47
N VAL A 425 4.87 -30.77 -2.67
CA VAL A 425 6.04 -29.99 -2.24
C VAL A 425 5.88 -29.28 -0.90
N VAL A 426 4.66 -29.12 -0.41
CA VAL A 426 4.37 -28.30 0.78
C VAL A 426 5.19 -28.69 2.00
N TYR A 427 5.37 -29.98 2.25
CA TYR A 427 6.17 -30.49 3.37
C TYR A 427 7.53 -31.08 2.97
N THR A 428 7.82 -31.20 1.68
CA THR A 428 9.09 -31.72 1.20
C THR A 428 10.07 -30.62 0.78
N GLU A 429 9.57 -29.47 0.35
CA GLU A 429 10.38 -28.36 -0.15
C GLU A 429 10.07 -27.03 0.57
N LEU A 430 8.79 -26.68 0.80
CA LEU A 430 8.43 -25.39 1.42
C LEU A 430 8.61 -25.45 2.95
N PHE A 431 7.87 -26.32 3.61
CA PHE A 431 7.88 -26.48 5.07
C PHE A 431 8.56 -27.80 5.45
N ASN A 432 9.80 -27.99 4.98
CA ASN A 432 10.59 -29.19 5.23
C ASN A 432 11.31 -29.20 6.59
N ASP A 433 10.81 -28.41 7.54
CA ASP A 433 11.33 -28.36 8.90
C ASP A 433 11.13 -29.72 9.59
N PRO A 434 12.18 -30.34 10.12
CA PRO A 434 12.09 -31.65 10.85
C PRO A 434 11.14 -31.61 12.06
N GLN A 435 10.86 -30.42 12.62
CA GLN A 435 9.94 -30.26 13.76
C GLN A 435 8.48 -30.14 13.32
N ARG A 436 8.23 -29.89 12.04
CA ARG A 436 6.88 -29.78 11.50
C ARG A 436 6.43 -31.12 10.90
N GLU A 437 5.66 -31.89 11.66
CA GLU A 437 5.13 -33.16 11.18
C GLU A 437 4.20 -32.91 9.97
N PRO A 438 4.47 -33.60 8.82
CA PRO A 438 3.62 -33.48 7.62
C PRO A 438 2.19 -33.94 7.92
N ASN A 439 1.24 -33.05 7.78
CA ASN A 439 -0.18 -33.34 7.98
C ASN A 439 -1.07 -32.45 7.08
N ILE A 440 -1.79 -33.07 6.16
CA ILE A 440 -2.68 -32.37 5.22
C ILE A 440 -3.90 -31.76 5.94
N ASP A 441 -4.34 -32.28 7.07
CA ASP A 441 -5.42 -31.68 7.86
C ASP A 441 -5.02 -30.33 8.42
N TYR A 442 -3.73 -30.17 8.68
CA TYR A 442 -3.11 -28.92 9.16
C TYR A 442 -2.25 -28.27 8.08
N LEU A 443 -2.65 -28.43 6.79
CA LEU A 443 -2.00 -27.73 5.68
C LEU A 443 -1.77 -26.26 6.06
N PRO A 444 -0.60 -25.65 5.78
CA PRO A 444 -0.37 -24.24 6.01
C PRO A 444 -1.50 -23.39 5.42
N LYS A 445 -1.98 -22.37 6.17
CA LYS A 445 -3.05 -21.51 5.67
C LYS A 445 -2.64 -20.86 4.36
N THR A 446 -3.41 -21.14 3.32
CA THR A 446 -3.12 -20.78 1.94
C THR A 446 -4.19 -19.86 1.37
N LEU A 447 -3.79 -18.72 0.83
CA LEU A 447 -4.64 -17.80 0.10
C LEU A 447 -4.31 -17.90 -1.39
N ILE A 448 -5.29 -18.27 -2.22
CA ILE A 448 -5.12 -18.39 -3.67
C ILE A 448 -5.84 -17.21 -4.35
N PHE A 449 -5.11 -16.47 -5.18
CA PHE A 449 -5.66 -15.41 -6.01
C PHE A 449 -6.08 -15.94 -7.38
N ALA A 450 -7.39 -15.95 -7.62
CA ALA A 450 -8.02 -16.29 -8.89
C ALA A 450 -8.30 -15.03 -9.72
N LEU A 451 -8.44 -15.19 -11.03
CA LEU A 451 -8.71 -14.06 -11.92
C LEU A 451 -10.15 -13.54 -11.83
N ASN A 452 -11.12 -14.45 -11.76
CA ASN A 452 -12.55 -14.16 -11.75
C ASN A 452 -13.32 -15.23 -10.96
N GLU A 453 -14.62 -15.03 -10.79
CA GLU A 453 -15.53 -15.92 -10.04
C GLU A 453 -15.52 -17.36 -10.55
N THR A 454 -15.59 -17.53 -11.88
CA THR A 454 -15.62 -18.87 -12.51
C THR A 454 -14.30 -19.59 -12.25
N HIS A 455 -13.17 -18.91 -12.40
CA HIS A 455 -11.85 -19.46 -12.09
C HIS A 455 -11.74 -19.85 -10.60
N ALA A 456 -12.21 -18.98 -9.69
CA ALA A 456 -12.24 -19.28 -8.26
C ALA A 456 -13.07 -20.52 -7.92
N THR A 457 -14.23 -20.67 -8.54
CA THR A 457 -15.10 -21.83 -8.37
C THR A 457 -14.45 -23.14 -8.86
N ASN A 458 -13.78 -23.09 -10.03
CA ASN A 458 -13.02 -24.25 -10.55
C ASN A 458 -11.85 -24.62 -9.62
N ILE A 459 -11.11 -23.63 -9.10
CA ILE A 459 -10.02 -23.87 -8.14
C ILE A 459 -10.56 -24.55 -6.89
N VAL A 460 -11.66 -24.09 -6.30
CA VAL A 460 -12.27 -24.71 -5.10
C VAL A 460 -12.65 -26.16 -5.37
N GLN A 461 -13.33 -26.44 -6.48
CA GLN A 461 -13.76 -27.79 -6.84
C GLN A 461 -12.56 -28.72 -7.03
N ILE A 462 -11.55 -28.30 -7.80
CA ILE A 462 -10.37 -29.10 -8.08
C ILE A 462 -9.50 -29.27 -6.82
N ALA A 463 -9.40 -28.24 -5.97
CA ALA A 463 -8.70 -28.35 -4.71
C ALA A 463 -9.32 -29.41 -3.79
N LYS A 464 -10.65 -29.49 -3.69
CA LYS A 464 -11.33 -30.56 -2.94
C LYS A 464 -10.95 -31.95 -3.45
N GLU A 465 -10.92 -32.14 -4.77
CA GLU A 465 -10.48 -33.41 -5.39
C GLU A 465 -9.02 -33.72 -5.05
N VAL A 466 -8.11 -32.76 -5.26
CA VAL A 466 -6.65 -32.94 -5.08
C VAL A 466 -6.30 -33.25 -3.62
N PHE A 467 -6.95 -32.58 -2.66
CA PHE A 467 -6.72 -32.80 -1.23
C PHE A 467 -7.62 -33.88 -0.61
N GLY A 468 -8.46 -34.56 -1.41
CA GLY A 468 -9.35 -35.64 -0.96
C GLY A 468 -10.40 -35.16 0.06
N ARG A 469 -10.94 -33.95 -0.12
CA ARG A 469 -11.91 -33.34 0.80
C ARG A 469 -13.31 -33.30 0.19
N THR A 470 -14.29 -33.75 0.96
CA THR A 470 -15.70 -33.73 0.57
C THR A 470 -16.47 -32.61 1.26
N ASP A 471 -15.98 -32.14 2.40
CA ASP A 471 -16.62 -31.04 3.15
C ASP A 471 -16.24 -29.66 2.62
N ASP A 472 -17.14 -28.70 2.84
CA ASP A 472 -16.98 -27.32 2.38
C ASP A 472 -16.09 -26.48 3.30
N ARG A 473 -15.61 -27.00 4.44
CA ARG A 473 -14.84 -26.23 5.41
C ARG A 473 -13.37 -26.05 5.02
N PHE A 474 -12.75 -27.10 4.47
CA PHE A 474 -11.31 -27.10 4.18
C PHE A 474 -10.90 -26.09 3.09
N VAL A 475 -11.68 -25.98 2.01
CA VAL A 475 -11.47 -25.05 0.89
C VAL A 475 -12.73 -24.27 0.63
N GLN A 476 -12.68 -22.95 0.69
CA GLN A 476 -13.83 -22.08 0.42
C GLN A 476 -13.45 -20.88 -0.46
N LYS A 477 -14.47 -20.39 -1.18
CA LYS A 477 -14.38 -19.16 -1.96
C LYS A 477 -14.75 -17.97 -1.08
N ILE A 478 -13.90 -16.92 -1.08
CA ILE A 478 -14.16 -15.64 -0.42
C ILE A 478 -14.23 -14.54 -1.47
N THR A 479 -15.44 -14.27 -1.95
CA THR A 479 -15.72 -13.27 -2.99
C THR A 479 -17.02 -12.54 -2.64
N TYR A 480 -17.31 -11.45 -3.33
CA TYR A 480 -18.54 -10.69 -3.11
C TYR A 480 -19.82 -11.52 -3.32
N SER A 481 -19.78 -12.53 -4.19
CA SER A 481 -20.92 -13.41 -4.47
C SER A 481 -21.09 -14.57 -3.46
N ALA A 482 -20.17 -14.75 -2.54
CA ALA A 482 -20.09 -15.93 -1.65
C ALA A 482 -20.83 -15.76 -0.30
N GLY A 483 -21.67 -14.74 -0.13
CA GLY A 483 -22.39 -14.46 1.12
C GLY A 483 -21.62 -13.46 2.02
N ASP A 484 -21.73 -13.60 3.36
CA ASP A 484 -21.02 -12.71 4.28
C ASP A 484 -19.50 -12.95 4.25
N SER A 485 -18.84 -12.20 3.39
CA SER A 485 -17.39 -12.30 3.19
C SER A 485 -16.58 -11.92 4.44
N ASN A 486 -17.08 -11.07 5.31
CA ASN A 486 -16.41 -10.69 6.56
C ASN A 486 -16.40 -11.87 7.54
N GLU A 487 -17.52 -12.59 7.63
CA GLU A 487 -17.61 -13.82 8.44
C GLU A 487 -16.68 -14.92 7.89
N LEU A 488 -16.64 -15.13 6.58
CA LEU A 488 -15.72 -16.09 5.96
C LEU A 488 -14.23 -15.73 6.21
N ILE A 489 -13.89 -14.45 6.17
CA ILE A 489 -12.53 -13.98 6.51
C ILE A 489 -12.23 -14.23 7.99
N ARG A 490 -13.20 -14.00 8.88
CA ARG A 490 -13.05 -14.26 10.33
C ARG A 490 -12.86 -15.76 10.57
N GLN A 491 -13.62 -16.61 9.91
CA GLN A 491 -13.46 -18.07 9.96
C GLN A 491 -12.09 -18.48 9.40
N PHE A 492 -11.69 -17.98 8.23
CA PHE A 492 -10.38 -18.29 7.66
C PHE A 492 -9.23 -17.90 8.60
N ARG A 493 -9.38 -16.83 9.38
CA ARG A 493 -8.38 -16.39 10.35
C ARG A 493 -8.29 -17.33 11.56
N ASN A 494 -9.42 -17.78 12.10
CA ASN A 494 -9.49 -18.39 13.42
C ASN A 494 -9.77 -19.90 13.41
N ASP A 495 -10.40 -20.43 12.36
CA ASP A 495 -10.79 -21.83 12.28
C ASP A 495 -9.60 -22.69 11.79
N LYS A 496 -9.26 -23.74 12.55
CA LYS A 496 -8.20 -24.69 12.21
C LYS A 496 -8.55 -25.58 11.00
N ASP A 497 -9.84 -25.77 10.71
CA ASP A 497 -10.29 -26.67 9.63
C ASP A 497 -10.36 -25.94 8.28
N PHE A 498 -10.45 -24.60 8.27
CA PHE A 498 -10.44 -23.79 7.05
C PHE A 498 -9.00 -23.49 6.62
N ARG A 499 -8.48 -24.28 5.64
CA ARG A 499 -7.04 -24.25 5.26
C ARG A 499 -6.76 -23.43 4.01
N ILE A 500 -7.65 -23.49 3.00
CA ILE A 500 -7.45 -22.81 1.70
C ILE A 500 -8.59 -21.85 1.42
N ALA A 501 -8.26 -20.57 1.28
CA ALA A 501 -9.19 -19.54 0.82
C ALA A 501 -8.87 -19.18 -0.64
N VAL A 502 -9.91 -19.12 -1.49
CA VAL A 502 -9.78 -18.68 -2.89
C VAL A 502 -10.51 -17.38 -3.08
N THR A 503 -9.82 -16.36 -3.59
CA THR A 503 -10.39 -15.01 -3.77
C THR A 503 -9.98 -14.39 -5.10
N CYS A 504 -10.76 -13.43 -5.59
CA CYS A 504 -10.39 -12.62 -6.76
C CYS A 504 -9.69 -11.31 -6.36
N THR A 505 -10.37 -10.45 -5.61
CA THR A 505 -9.88 -9.13 -5.20
C THR A 505 -10.25 -8.75 -3.77
N LEU A 506 -11.29 -9.37 -3.20
CA LEU A 506 -11.87 -8.96 -1.92
C LEU A 506 -10.87 -8.97 -0.76
N VAL A 507 -10.08 -10.04 -0.66
CA VAL A 507 -9.07 -10.21 0.39
C VAL A 507 -7.77 -9.46 0.07
N ALA A 508 -7.66 -8.85 -1.12
CA ALA A 508 -6.49 -8.05 -1.49
C ALA A 508 -6.40 -6.72 -0.72
N THR A 509 -7.52 -6.21 -0.20
CA THR A 509 -7.57 -4.93 0.52
C THR A 509 -8.15 -5.10 1.92
N GLY A 510 -7.51 -4.51 2.93
CA GLY A 510 -8.08 -4.27 4.26
C GLY A 510 -8.22 -5.45 5.22
N THR A 511 -7.87 -6.67 4.85
CA THR A 511 -8.03 -7.85 5.72
C THR A 511 -6.72 -8.26 6.38
N ASP A 512 -6.75 -8.49 7.69
CA ASP A 512 -5.60 -8.97 8.47
C ASP A 512 -5.76 -10.45 8.83
N VAL A 513 -5.01 -11.33 8.14
CA VAL A 513 -4.97 -12.78 8.41
C VAL A 513 -3.55 -13.15 8.80
N LYS A 514 -3.20 -12.95 10.08
CA LYS A 514 -1.85 -13.19 10.61
C LYS A 514 -1.34 -14.62 10.40
N PRO A 515 -2.17 -15.70 10.58
CA PRO A 515 -1.72 -17.07 10.38
C PRO A 515 -1.56 -17.51 8.92
N LEU A 516 -1.63 -16.59 7.96
CA LEU A 516 -1.45 -16.88 6.54
C LEU A 516 0.03 -17.19 6.25
N GLU A 517 0.32 -18.40 5.80
CA GLU A 517 1.67 -18.91 5.56
C GLU A 517 2.01 -19.04 4.06
N VAL A 518 0.98 -19.16 3.20
CA VAL A 518 1.16 -19.30 1.75
C VAL A 518 0.23 -18.36 1.00
N VAL A 519 0.79 -17.61 0.06
CA VAL A 519 0.05 -16.80 -0.92
C VAL A 519 0.34 -17.36 -2.30
N MET A 520 -0.70 -17.86 -2.98
CA MET A 520 -0.56 -18.46 -4.31
C MET A 520 -1.20 -17.58 -5.37
N PHE A 521 -0.45 -17.26 -6.42
CA PHE A 521 -0.95 -16.54 -7.57
C PHE A 521 -1.28 -17.50 -8.72
N MET A 522 -2.57 -17.62 -9.02
CA MET A 522 -3.10 -18.27 -10.22
C MET A 522 -3.65 -17.23 -11.21
N ARG A 523 -3.29 -15.96 -11.02
CA ARG A 523 -3.57 -14.85 -11.94
C ARG A 523 -2.36 -13.96 -12.06
N ASP A 524 -2.15 -13.38 -13.23
CA ASP A 524 -1.19 -12.30 -13.39
C ASP A 524 -1.75 -10.98 -12.85
N VAL A 525 -0.85 -10.12 -12.36
CA VAL A 525 -1.16 -8.80 -11.79
C VAL A 525 -0.22 -7.77 -12.41
N GLU A 526 -0.72 -6.97 -13.34
CA GLU A 526 0.06 -5.94 -14.04
C GLU A 526 0.31 -4.70 -13.16
N SER A 527 -0.60 -4.37 -12.24
CA SER A 527 -0.49 -3.22 -11.34
C SER A 527 0.47 -3.50 -10.20
N LEU A 528 1.55 -2.72 -10.09
CA LEU A 528 2.53 -2.83 -9.00
C LEU A 528 1.89 -2.60 -7.61
N PRO A 529 1.08 -1.56 -7.39
CA PRO A 529 0.43 -1.37 -6.08
C PRO A 529 -0.46 -2.55 -5.69
N LEU A 530 -1.26 -3.09 -6.63
CA LEU A 530 -2.11 -4.26 -6.36
C LEU A 530 -1.27 -5.50 -6.03
N TYR A 531 -0.21 -5.75 -6.79
CA TYR A 531 0.72 -6.84 -6.51
C TYR A 531 1.33 -6.76 -5.10
N ILE A 532 1.82 -5.57 -4.71
CA ILE A 532 2.37 -5.34 -3.38
C ILE A 532 1.30 -5.55 -2.28
N GLN A 533 0.08 -5.09 -2.49
CA GLN A 533 -1.03 -5.30 -1.55
C GLN A 533 -1.38 -6.80 -1.40
N MET A 534 -1.44 -7.54 -2.50
CA MET A 534 -1.71 -8.98 -2.51
C MET A 534 -0.57 -9.77 -1.84
N LYS A 535 0.69 -9.52 -2.22
CA LYS A 535 1.89 -10.08 -1.59
C LYS A 535 1.92 -9.74 -0.10
N GLY A 536 1.56 -8.51 0.26
CA GLY A 536 1.52 -8.00 1.63
C GLY A 536 0.53 -8.71 2.56
N ARG A 537 -0.33 -9.60 2.07
CA ARG A 537 -1.19 -10.43 2.94
C ARG A 537 -0.42 -11.47 3.72
N GLY A 538 0.68 -11.99 3.15
CA GLY A 538 1.50 -13.01 3.78
C GLY A 538 2.49 -12.48 4.82
N VAL A 539 2.85 -11.20 4.77
CA VAL A 539 3.98 -10.65 5.56
C VAL A 539 3.73 -10.53 7.06
N ARG A 540 2.50 -10.73 7.54
CA ARG A 540 2.15 -10.52 8.95
C ARG A 540 2.86 -11.49 9.89
N THR A 541 3.43 -10.97 10.97
CA THR A 541 3.93 -11.79 12.07
C THR A 541 2.78 -12.28 12.96
N ILE A 542 2.99 -13.43 13.59
CA ILE A 542 2.09 -14.03 14.56
C ILE A 542 2.91 -14.70 15.65
N GLY A 543 2.45 -14.66 16.89
CA GLY A 543 3.10 -15.41 17.96
C GLY A 543 2.97 -16.93 17.77
N ASP A 544 4.01 -17.69 18.15
CA ASP A 544 4.09 -19.13 17.92
C ASP A 544 2.91 -19.90 18.53
N GLU A 545 2.47 -19.54 19.75
CA GLU A 545 1.30 -20.13 20.39
C GLU A 545 0.01 -19.83 19.62
N GLN A 546 -0.16 -18.59 19.18
CA GLN A 546 -1.32 -18.19 18.38
C GLN A 546 -1.35 -18.87 17.02
N LEU A 547 -0.19 -19.11 16.41
CA LEU A 547 -0.08 -19.87 15.18
C LEU A 547 -0.48 -21.33 15.40
N ARG A 548 0.01 -21.98 16.46
CA ARG A 548 -0.32 -23.36 16.80
C ARG A 548 -1.80 -23.57 17.12
N ASN A 549 -2.49 -22.59 17.68
CA ASN A 549 -3.92 -22.66 17.90
C ASN A 549 -4.72 -22.82 16.60
N VAL A 550 -4.18 -22.35 15.48
CA VAL A 550 -4.84 -22.37 14.16
C VAL A 550 -4.17 -23.38 13.22
N THR A 551 -2.86 -23.58 13.32
CA THR A 551 -2.07 -24.55 12.55
C THR A 551 -1.27 -25.40 13.52
N PRO A 552 -1.86 -26.50 14.09
CA PRO A 552 -1.27 -27.23 15.21
C PRO A 552 0.11 -27.83 14.97
N ASN A 553 0.44 -28.18 13.73
CA ASN A 553 1.75 -28.68 13.34
C ASN A 553 2.78 -27.60 13.01
N ALA A 554 2.43 -26.32 13.10
CA ALA A 554 3.36 -25.23 12.86
C ALA A 554 4.21 -24.98 14.10
N PHE A 555 5.50 -24.66 13.91
CA PHE A 555 6.41 -24.28 14.98
C PHE A 555 6.44 -22.76 15.15
N SER A 556 6.87 -22.05 14.11
CA SER A 556 6.92 -20.60 14.03
C SER A 556 6.60 -20.14 12.61
N LYS A 557 6.35 -18.84 12.43
CA LYS A 557 6.20 -18.20 11.12
C LYS A 557 7.35 -17.22 10.90
N ASP A 558 8.46 -17.73 10.35
CA ASP A 558 9.65 -16.93 10.05
C ASP A 558 9.63 -16.32 8.65
N CYS A 559 8.88 -16.90 7.75
CA CYS A 559 8.61 -16.39 6.40
C CYS A 559 7.21 -16.79 5.96
N PHE A 560 6.80 -16.28 4.81
CA PHE A 560 5.68 -16.86 4.06
C PHE A 560 6.14 -17.24 2.66
N TYR A 561 5.45 -18.19 2.05
CA TYR A 561 5.76 -18.62 0.71
C TYR A 561 4.81 -17.98 -0.29
N LEU A 562 5.38 -17.33 -1.31
CA LEU A 562 4.66 -16.88 -2.48
C LEU A 562 4.80 -17.96 -3.55
N VAL A 563 3.72 -18.69 -3.81
CA VAL A 563 3.68 -19.70 -4.88
C VAL A 563 3.23 -19.03 -6.17
N ASP A 564 4.16 -18.87 -7.10
CA ASP A 564 3.92 -18.26 -8.42
C ASP A 564 3.65 -19.34 -9.45
N ALA A 565 2.40 -19.46 -9.86
CA ALA A 565 1.97 -20.46 -10.84
C ALA A 565 1.72 -19.87 -12.26
N VAL A 566 1.95 -18.57 -12.46
CA VAL A 566 1.64 -17.87 -13.73
C VAL A 566 2.72 -16.87 -14.16
N GLY A 567 3.88 -16.85 -13.49
CA GLY A 567 4.96 -15.92 -13.81
C GLY A 567 4.70 -14.48 -13.30
N VAL A 568 3.83 -14.32 -12.27
CA VAL A 568 3.51 -12.99 -11.73
C VAL A 568 4.74 -12.27 -11.17
N THR A 569 5.74 -12.98 -10.69
CA THR A 569 6.98 -12.40 -10.17
C THR A 569 7.94 -11.96 -11.27
N GLU A 570 7.81 -12.48 -12.47
CA GLU A 570 8.64 -12.17 -13.64
C GLU A 570 7.98 -11.15 -14.58
N SER A 571 6.66 -10.95 -14.49
CA SER A 571 5.92 -10.03 -15.36
C SER A 571 6.28 -8.56 -15.06
N MET A 572 6.43 -7.74 -16.09
CA MET A 572 6.66 -6.30 -15.96
C MET A 572 5.48 -5.66 -15.23
N LYS A 573 5.77 -4.99 -14.11
CA LYS A 573 4.77 -4.26 -13.33
C LYS A 573 4.68 -2.82 -13.80
N THR A 574 3.49 -2.35 -14.07
CA THR A 574 3.23 -0.95 -14.39
C THR A 574 2.82 -0.20 -13.12
N VAL A 575 3.37 1.00 -12.96
CA VAL A 575 2.98 1.92 -11.87
C VAL A 575 1.65 2.60 -12.23
N LYS A 576 0.72 1.89 -12.84
CA LYS A 576 -0.63 2.41 -13.06
C LYS A 576 -1.45 2.29 -11.80
N PRO A 577 -2.29 3.30 -11.48
CA PRO A 577 -3.24 3.21 -10.37
C PRO A 577 -4.10 1.94 -10.53
N ILE A 578 -4.42 1.33 -9.41
CA ILE A 578 -5.38 0.22 -9.34
C ILE A 578 -6.72 0.78 -9.79
N ASP A 579 -7.22 0.39 -10.96
CA ASP A 579 -8.53 0.75 -11.50
C ASP A 579 -8.91 2.23 -11.25
N GLY A 580 -8.48 3.10 -12.09
CA GLY A 580 -8.82 4.51 -11.99
C GLY A 580 -7.84 5.45 -12.67
N SER A 581 -7.24 5.03 -13.79
CA SER A 581 -6.74 6.07 -14.70
C SER A 581 -7.90 7.03 -15.00
N PRO A 582 -7.66 8.34 -15.06
CA PRO A 582 -8.61 9.30 -15.59
C PRO A 582 -8.71 9.10 -17.11
N THR A 583 -9.18 7.95 -17.52
CA THR A 583 -9.89 7.86 -18.77
C THR A 583 -11.27 8.40 -18.41
N THR A 584 -11.64 9.51 -19.01
CA THR A 584 -13.02 9.97 -19.13
C THR A 584 -13.94 8.77 -19.01
N LYS A 585 -14.66 8.65 -17.88
CA LYS A 585 -15.64 7.57 -17.70
C LYS A 585 -16.70 7.75 -18.74
N THR A 586 -16.52 7.01 -19.76
CA THR A 586 -17.57 6.76 -20.74
C THR A 586 -18.66 5.96 -20.03
N ILE A 587 -19.94 6.42 -20.09
CA ILE A 587 -21.11 5.63 -19.66
C ILE A 587 -20.93 4.16 -20.04
N THR A 588 -21.38 3.23 -19.22
CA THR A 588 -21.31 1.79 -19.55
C THR A 588 -22.05 1.51 -20.86
N LEU A 589 -21.67 0.43 -21.55
CA LEU A 589 -22.42 0.05 -22.77
C LEU A 589 -23.91 -0.19 -22.45
N LYS A 590 -24.20 -0.70 -21.26
CA LYS A 590 -25.58 -0.92 -20.78
C LYS A 590 -26.35 0.42 -20.70
N GLU A 591 -25.80 1.41 -20.03
CA GLU A 591 -26.37 2.75 -19.92
C GLU A 591 -26.46 3.46 -21.26
N LEU A 592 -25.45 3.31 -22.13
CA LEU A 592 -25.47 3.83 -23.50
C LEU A 592 -26.67 3.28 -24.27
N LEU A 593 -26.84 1.96 -24.27
CA LEU A 593 -27.95 1.31 -24.96
C LEU A 593 -29.32 1.65 -24.36
N GLU A 594 -29.40 1.80 -23.04
CA GLU A 594 -30.59 2.22 -22.33
C GLU A 594 -30.98 3.65 -22.71
N ARG A 595 -30.05 4.62 -22.68
CA ARG A 595 -30.31 6.01 -23.07
C ARG A 595 -30.70 6.13 -24.55
N ILE A 596 -30.03 5.37 -25.44
CA ILE A 596 -30.39 5.30 -26.85
C ILE A 596 -31.81 4.77 -27.04
N SER A 597 -32.22 3.75 -26.28
CA SER A 597 -33.58 3.20 -26.37
C SER A 597 -34.66 4.19 -25.90
N HIS A 598 -34.31 5.16 -25.04
CA HIS A 598 -35.17 6.25 -24.61
C HIS A 598 -35.06 7.50 -25.49
N GLY A 599 -34.33 7.44 -26.61
CA GLY A 599 -34.24 8.53 -27.59
C GLY A 599 -33.17 9.58 -27.29
N TYR A 600 -32.29 9.37 -26.30
CA TYR A 600 -31.17 10.24 -26.02
C TYR A 600 -29.96 9.86 -26.89
N ILE A 601 -29.74 10.60 -28.00
CA ILE A 601 -28.85 10.19 -29.10
C ILE A 601 -27.94 11.36 -29.56
N PRO A 602 -27.11 11.92 -28.69
CA PRO A 602 -26.10 12.92 -29.08
C PRO A 602 -25.00 12.30 -29.95
N ASP A 603 -24.26 13.10 -30.71
CA ASP A 603 -23.21 12.66 -31.64
C ASP A 603 -22.15 11.81 -30.94
N GLU A 604 -21.80 12.14 -29.73
CA GLU A 604 -20.83 11.37 -28.92
C GLU A 604 -21.31 9.92 -28.68
N TYR A 605 -22.60 9.72 -28.41
CA TYR A 605 -23.18 8.38 -28.20
C TYR A 605 -23.22 7.58 -29.48
N LEU A 606 -23.51 8.23 -30.62
CA LEU A 606 -23.44 7.57 -31.92
C LEU A 606 -22.01 7.15 -32.29
N LYS A 607 -21.01 8.04 -32.10
CA LYS A 607 -19.60 7.71 -32.31
C LYS A 607 -19.17 6.50 -31.46
N ARG A 608 -19.54 6.52 -30.20
CA ARG A 608 -19.22 5.43 -29.29
C ARG A 608 -19.90 4.12 -29.60
N LEU A 609 -21.17 4.16 -29.98
CA LEU A 609 -21.92 2.97 -30.42
C LEU A 609 -21.22 2.37 -31.64
N ALA A 610 -20.93 3.18 -32.64
CA ALA A 610 -20.25 2.71 -33.86
C ALA A 610 -18.88 2.07 -33.57
N ALA A 611 -18.06 2.72 -32.73
CA ALA A 611 -16.78 2.16 -32.31
C ALA A 611 -16.92 0.83 -31.55
N THR A 612 -17.95 0.72 -30.71
CA THR A 612 -18.22 -0.51 -29.96
C THR A 612 -18.68 -1.63 -30.87
N LEU A 613 -19.58 -1.35 -31.81
CA LEU A 613 -20.02 -2.33 -32.82
C LEU A 613 -18.86 -2.84 -33.67
N ALA A 614 -17.99 -1.94 -34.16
CA ALA A 614 -16.81 -2.34 -34.92
C ALA A 614 -15.88 -3.24 -34.10
N ARG A 615 -15.58 -2.87 -32.87
CA ARG A 615 -14.71 -3.65 -31.99
C ARG A 615 -15.27 -5.04 -31.71
N ILE A 616 -16.57 -5.16 -31.44
CA ILE A 616 -17.23 -6.44 -31.16
C ILE A 616 -17.25 -7.28 -32.43
N TYR A 617 -17.54 -6.70 -33.60
CA TYR A 617 -17.53 -7.41 -34.90
C TYR A 617 -16.19 -8.13 -35.16
N TYR A 618 -15.06 -7.47 -34.90
CA TYR A 618 -13.74 -8.10 -35.11
C TYR A 618 -13.41 -9.21 -34.11
N LYS A 619 -14.08 -9.23 -32.95
CA LYS A 619 -13.91 -10.28 -31.91
C LYS A 619 -14.89 -11.43 -32.04
N ALA A 620 -16.06 -11.19 -32.64
CA ALA A 620 -17.12 -12.15 -32.76
C ALA A 620 -16.84 -13.18 -33.86
N ASP A 621 -17.20 -14.43 -33.59
CA ASP A 621 -17.20 -15.50 -34.60
C ASP A 621 -18.38 -15.36 -35.56
N GLU A 622 -18.34 -16.13 -36.69
CA GLU A 622 -19.36 -16.06 -37.73
C GLU A 622 -20.76 -16.45 -37.25
N SER A 623 -20.89 -17.34 -36.27
CA SER A 623 -22.15 -17.70 -35.67
C SER A 623 -22.75 -16.56 -34.85
N GLN A 624 -21.90 -15.87 -34.11
CA GLN A 624 -22.27 -14.72 -33.29
C GLN A 624 -22.67 -13.51 -34.16
N LYS A 625 -21.97 -13.26 -35.26
CA LYS A 625 -22.32 -12.21 -36.23
C LYS A 625 -23.70 -12.49 -36.86
N LYS A 626 -23.93 -13.72 -37.29
CA LYS A 626 -25.25 -14.16 -37.84
C LYS A 626 -26.37 -14.03 -36.84
N GLU A 627 -26.13 -14.38 -35.57
CA GLU A 627 -27.18 -14.28 -34.54
C GLU A 627 -27.49 -12.81 -34.21
N PHE A 628 -26.48 -11.93 -34.15
CA PHE A 628 -26.72 -10.50 -34.00
C PHE A 628 -27.52 -9.94 -35.19
N ALA A 629 -27.15 -10.30 -36.42
CA ALA A 629 -27.87 -9.86 -37.61
C ALA A 629 -29.35 -10.38 -37.62
N ARG A 630 -29.59 -11.57 -37.13
CA ARG A 630 -30.96 -12.13 -36.98
C ARG A 630 -31.80 -11.32 -35.97
N LEU A 631 -31.19 -10.93 -34.84
CA LEU A 631 -31.87 -10.21 -33.75
C LEU A 631 -32.06 -8.72 -34.04
N SER A 632 -31.10 -8.08 -34.69
CA SER A 632 -31.15 -6.64 -35.01
C SER A 632 -31.69 -6.33 -36.41
N HIS A 633 -31.84 -7.35 -37.26
CA HIS A 633 -32.14 -7.25 -38.71
C HIS A 633 -31.07 -6.48 -39.50
N HIS A 634 -29.87 -6.28 -38.95
CA HIS A 634 -28.78 -5.56 -39.57
C HIS A 634 -27.43 -6.20 -39.22
N ASP A 635 -26.50 -6.18 -40.16
CA ASP A 635 -25.12 -6.56 -39.89
C ASP A 635 -24.42 -5.53 -39.01
N MET A 636 -23.59 -6.01 -38.08
CA MET A 636 -22.92 -5.17 -37.07
C MET A 636 -21.93 -4.19 -37.71
N LYS A 637 -21.18 -4.67 -38.74
CA LYS A 637 -20.21 -3.87 -39.49
C LYS A 637 -20.89 -2.81 -40.34
N GLU A 638 -21.96 -3.21 -41.04
CA GLU A 638 -22.75 -2.29 -41.87
C GLU A 638 -23.41 -1.20 -41.00
N LEU A 639 -23.97 -1.55 -39.85
CA LEU A 639 -24.57 -0.60 -38.92
C LEU A 639 -23.52 0.41 -38.38
N SER A 640 -22.34 -0.09 -37.98
CA SER A 640 -21.23 0.77 -37.56
C SER A 640 -20.80 1.73 -38.67
N ALA A 641 -20.58 1.22 -39.89
CA ALA A 641 -20.16 2.01 -41.04
C ALA A 641 -21.20 3.08 -41.44
N LYS A 642 -22.49 2.75 -41.39
CA LYS A 642 -23.60 3.68 -41.65
C LYS A 642 -23.62 4.82 -40.64
N ILE A 643 -23.43 4.56 -39.34
CA ILE A 643 -23.38 5.59 -38.31
C ILE A 643 -22.18 6.51 -38.56
N TYR A 644 -20.97 5.97 -38.80
CA TYR A 644 -19.79 6.77 -39.09
C TYR A 644 -19.93 7.63 -40.33
N ALA A 645 -20.45 7.09 -41.41
CA ALA A 645 -20.62 7.82 -42.68
C ALA A 645 -21.58 9.03 -42.56
N VAL A 646 -22.61 8.93 -41.73
CA VAL A 646 -23.53 10.03 -41.47
C VAL A 646 -22.91 11.10 -40.57
N LEU A 647 -22.13 10.68 -39.56
CA LEU A 647 -21.41 11.60 -38.67
C LEU A 647 -20.29 12.38 -39.40
N GLU A 648 -19.54 11.72 -40.30
CA GLU A 648 -18.49 12.37 -41.10
C GLU A 648 -19.03 13.39 -42.07
N LYS A 649 -20.19 13.14 -42.65
CA LYS A 649 -20.88 14.10 -43.56
C LYS A 649 -21.39 15.33 -42.84
N GLY A 650 -21.54 15.31 -41.51
CA GLY A 650 -22.03 16.44 -40.72
C GLY A 650 -23.48 16.84 -41.06
N THR A 651 -24.28 15.92 -41.64
CA THR A 651 -25.65 16.20 -42.13
C THR A 651 -26.69 16.10 -41.03
N LEU A 652 -26.36 15.58 -39.87
CA LEU A 652 -27.32 15.45 -38.76
C LEU A 652 -27.59 16.82 -38.13
N PRO A 653 -28.87 17.18 -37.95
CA PRO A 653 -29.23 18.36 -37.17
C PRO A 653 -28.70 18.24 -35.73
N PRO A 654 -28.41 19.34 -35.01
CA PRO A 654 -28.04 19.30 -33.59
C PRO A 654 -29.07 18.51 -32.79
N PHE A 655 -28.57 17.68 -31.86
CA PHE A 655 -29.44 16.90 -30.97
C PHE A 655 -30.17 17.83 -29.98
N VAL A 656 -31.52 17.72 -29.95
CA VAL A 656 -32.36 18.46 -29.00
C VAL A 656 -33.19 17.43 -28.21
N SER A 657 -33.05 17.39 -26.90
CA SER A 657 -33.63 16.35 -26.04
C SER A 657 -35.16 16.33 -25.99
N THR A 658 -35.81 17.38 -26.43
CA THR A 658 -37.26 17.58 -26.32
C THR A 658 -38.00 17.63 -27.68
N ASP A 659 -37.31 17.35 -28.80
CA ASP A 659 -37.86 17.57 -30.14
C ASP A 659 -38.04 16.27 -30.96
N ASP A 660 -39.14 16.18 -31.69
CA ASP A 660 -39.40 15.11 -32.67
C ASP A 660 -38.53 15.19 -33.95
N SER A 661 -37.74 16.26 -34.11
CA SER A 661 -36.77 16.44 -35.20
C SER A 661 -35.64 15.44 -35.26
N ASN A 662 -35.49 14.56 -34.25
CA ASN A 662 -34.47 13.54 -34.16
C ASN A 662 -34.75 12.26 -34.99
N ASN A 663 -35.67 12.29 -35.97
CA ASN A 663 -36.09 11.10 -36.72
C ASN A 663 -34.94 10.39 -37.48
N GLU A 664 -34.00 11.17 -38.05
CA GLU A 664 -32.82 10.55 -38.71
C GLU A 664 -31.91 9.83 -37.70
N ARG A 665 -31.69 10.42 -36.52
CA ARG A 665 -30.93 9.81 -35.44
C ARG A 665 -31.62 8.57 -34.90
N LYS A 666 -32.94 8.62 -34.70
CA LYS A 666 -33.76 7.46 -34.30
C LYS A 666 -33.67 6.35 -35.33
N GLY A 667 -33.68 6.67 -36.63
CA GLY A 667 -33.51 5.74 -37.72
C GLY A 667 -32.16 5.00 -37.73
N LEU A 668 -31.06 5.70 -37.37
CA LEU A 668 -29.73 5.11 -37.30
C LEU A 668 -29.59 4.07 -36.17
N VAL A 669 -30.24 4.29 -35.05
CA VAL A 669 -30.16 3.42 -33.86
C VAL A 669 -31.31 2.44 -33.73
N SER A 670 -32.33 2.53 -34.60
CA SER A 670 -33.53 1.67 -34.57
C SER A 670 -33.21 0.17 -34.53
N PRO A 671 -32.14 -0.38 -35.18
CA PRO A 671 -31.76 -1.77 -35.07
C PRO A 671 -31.43 -2.25 -33.64
N LEU A 672 -31.08 -1.32 -32.78
CA LEU A 672 -30.84 -1.57 -31.37
C LEU A 672 -31.91 -0.98 -30.45
N ALA A 673 -32.38 0.25 -30.74
CA ALA A 673 -33.41 0.92 -29.93
C ALA A 673 -34.70 0.11 -29.86
N ASN A 674 -35.16 -0.45 -31.00
CA ASN A 674 -36.41 -1.16 -31.11
C ASN A 674 -36.32 -2.67 -30.80
N HIS A 675 -35.10 -3.21 -30.63
CA HIS A 675 -34.91 -4.65 -30.45
C HIS A 675 -34.17 -4.94 -29.13
N ALA A 676 -34.91 -5.20 -28.07
CA ALA A 676 -34.38 -5.49 -26.74
C ALA A 676 -33.43 -6.71 -26.73
N ASP A 677 -33.75 -7.74 -27.51
CA ASP A 677 -32.91 -8.93 -27.60
C ASP A 677 -31.59 -8.67 -28.31
N ALA A 678 -31.54 -7.77 -29.31
CA ALA A 678 -30.31 -7.35 -29.95
C ALA A 678 -29.43 -6.57 -29.00
N ARG A 679 -30.00 -5.68 -28.17
CA ARG A 679 -29.27 -4.97 -27.12
C ARG A 679 -28.67 -5.94 -26.07
N ARG A 680 -29.49 -6.87 -25.57
CA ARG A 680 -29.04 -7.89 -24.62
C ARG A 680 -27.93 -8.74 -25.21
N TYR A 681 -28.06 -9.16 -26.45
CA TYR A 681 -27.05 -9.94 -27.13
C TYR A 681 -25.76 -9.17 -27.37
N LEU A 682 -25.83 -7.88 -27.70
CA LEU A 682 -24.67 -7.02 -27.82
C LEU A 682 -23.93 -6.86 -26.47
N LEU A 683 -24.64 -6.79 -25.36
CA LEU A 683 -24.05 -6.80 -24.01
C LEU A 683 -23.34 -8.12 -23.70
N ILE A 684 -23.92 -9.24 -24.09
CA ILE A 684 -23.31 -10.58 -23.97
C ILE A 684 -22.00 -10.65 -24.76
N LEU A 685 -22.02 -10.21 -26.02
CA LEU A 685 -20.83 -10.20 -26.87
C LEU A 685 -19.74 -9.25 -26.34
N ALA A 686 -20.15 -8.10 -25.81
CA ALA A 686 -19.24 -7.11 -25.21
C ALA A 686 -18.56 -7.63 -23.93
N ALA A 687 -19.31 -8.30 -23.05
CA ALA A 687 -18.81 -8.93 -21.83
C ALA A 687 -17.90 -10.13 -22.14
N GLY A 688 -18.16 -10.82 -23.24
CA GLY A 688 -17.40 -11.99 -23.69
C GLY A 688 -17.80 -13.29 -22.98
N PHE A 689 -17.03 -14.33 -23.25
CA PHE A 689 -17.28 -15.69 -22.80
C PHE A 689 -16.05 -16.21 -22.05
N VAL A 690 -16.29 -17.18 -21.16
CA VAL A 690 -15.23 -17.99 -20.54
C VAL A 690 -15.45 -19.44 -20.97
N ASN A 691 -14.43 -20.05 -21.57
CA ASN A 691 -14.44 -21.43 -22.02
C ASN A 691 -13.67 -22.30 -21.05
N THR A 692 -14.32 -23.26 -20.38
CA THR A 692 -13.70 -24.24 -19.51
C THR A 692 -13.51 -25.56 -20.27
N LEU A 693 -12.27 -26.01 -20.44
CA LEU A 693 -11.90 -27.22 -21.17
C LEU A 693 -12.40 -28.49 -20.44
N MET A 694 -12.70 -29.53 -21.23
CA MET A 694 -13.22 -30.81 -20.69
C MET A 694 -12.73 -32.02 -21.53
N PRO A 695 -11.77 -32.79 -21.09
CA PRO A 695 -10.69 -32.48 -20.19
C PRO A 695 -9.64 -31.60 -20.88
N GLY A 696 -8.91 -30.80 -20.13
CA GLY A 696 -7.71 -30.14 -20.66
C GLY A 696 -6.46 -30.97 -20.40
N GLU A 697 -5.35 -30.58 -21.01
CA GLU A 697 -4.02 -31.18 -20.78
C GLU A 697 -3.03 -30.12 -20.35
N ASP A 698 -2.07 -30.49 -19.50
CA ASP A 698 -0.93 -29.67 -19.13
C ASP A 698 0.22 -30.54 -18.61
N ALA A 699 1.45 -30.04 -18.70
CA ALA A 699 2.65 -30.73 -18.23
C ALA A 699 3.53 -29.79 -17.41
N LEU A 700 4.12 -30.31 -16.33
CA LEU A 700 5.05 -29.60 -15.48
C LEU A 700 6.38 -29.38 -16.25
N ILE A 701 6.81 -28.12 -16.40
CA ILE A 701 8.13 -27.77 -16.96
C ILE A 701 9.16 -27.75 -15.83
N SER A 702 8.89 -26.99 -14.77
CA SER A 702 9.81 -26.86 -13.64
C SER A 702 9.08 -26.44 -12.37
N LYS A 703 9.73 -26.71 -11.24
CA LYS A 703 9.32 -26.23 -9.92
C LYS A 703 10.57 -25.92 -9.11
N GLY A 704 10.49 -24.91 -8.23
CA GLY A 704 11.59 -24.56 -7.34
C GLY A 704 11.58 -23.12 -6.84
N PHE A 705 12.53 -22.79 -5.96
CA PHE A 705 12.71 -21.44 -5.46
C PHE A 705 13.33 -20.49 -6.50
N SER A 706 13.09 -19.19 -6.33
CA SER A 706 13.69 -18.13 -7.17
C SER A 706 15.19 -18.03 -6.90
N VAL A 707 15.98 -18.36 -7.92
CA VAL A 707 17.45 -18.33 -7.87
C VAL A 707 17.97 -16.89 -8.07
N GLU A 708 17.29 -16.08 -8.88
CA GLU A 708 17.71 -14.72 -9.20
C GLU A 708 17.70 -13.83 -7.94
N GLU A 709 16.60 -13.80 -7.17
CA GLU A 709 16.53 -13.00 -5.93
C GLU A 709 17.58 -13.43 -4.91
N ALA A 710 17.84 -14.74 -4.80
CA ALA A 710 18.87 -15.26 -3.91
C ALA A 710 20.28 -14.82 -4.35
N LYS A 711 20.55 -14.79 -5.66
CA LYS A 711 21.82 -14.33 -6.23
C LYS A 711 22.03 -12.84 -5.97
N ASP A 712 21.04 -12.00 -6.28
CA ASP A 712 21.11 -10.55 -6.07
C ASP A 712 21.38 -10.22 -4.58
N THR A 713 20.70 -10.91 -3.66
CA THR A 713 20.90 -10.72 -2.21
C THR A 713 22.31 -11.09 -1.76
N THR A 714 22.84 -12.24 -2.22
CA THR A 714 24.18 -12.70 -1.82
C THR A 714 25.27 -11.84 -2.43
N GLU A 715 25.16 -11.44 -3.70
CA GLU A 715 26.11 -10.54 -4.37
C GLU A 715 26.13 -9.18 -3.66
N ALA A 716 25.00 -8.59 -3.37
CA ALA A 716 24.91 -7.32 -2.66
C ALA A 716 25.50 -7.41 -1.23
N PHE A 717 25.29 -8.52 -0.52
CA PHE A 717 25.90 -8.76 0.79
C PHE A 717 27.43 -8.92 0.71
N GLU A 718 27.94 -9.68 -0.26
CA GLU A 718 29.37 -9.84 -0.50
C GLU A 718 30.03 -8.49 -0.82
N ASP A 719 29.38 -7.66 -1.63
CA ASP A 719 29.86 -6.31 -1.96
C ASP A 719 29.82 -5.36 -0.75
N PHE A 720 28.79 -5.46 0.11
CA PHE A 720 28.77 -4.76 1.39
C PHE A 720 29.98 -5.14 2.27
N CYS A 721 30.23 -6.42 2.42
CA CYS A 721 31.37 -6.90 3.22
C CYS A 721 32.70 -6.39 2.65
N LYS A 722 32.91 -6.47 1.33
CA LYS A 722 34.12 -5.97 0.66
C LYS A 722 34.27 -4.46 0.77
N LYS A 723 33.19 -3.70 0.75
CA LYS A 723 33.24 -2.23 0.82
C LYS A 723 33.58 -1.72 2.21
N TYR A 724 33.04 -2.37 3.26
CA TYR A 724 33.09 -1.84 4.63
C TYR A 724 33.99 -2.66 5.57
N TYR A 725 34.81 -3.61 5.07
CA TYR A 725 35.64 -4.48 5.92
C TYR A 725 36.64 -3.71 6.80
N ASP A 726 37.15 -2.55 6.35
CA ASP A 726 38.09 -1.72 7.12
C ASP A 726 37.38 -0.73 8.06
N GLU A 727 36.11 -0.35 7.75
CA GLU A 727 35.37 0.67 8.48
C GLU A 727 34.61 0.09 9.68
N ILE A 728 34.15 -1.18 9.58
CA ILE A 728 33.38 -1.86 10.62
C ILE A 728 34.28 -2.82 11.39
N GLU A 729 34.46 -2.56 12.68
CA GLU A 729 35.42 -3.28 13.54
C GLU A 729 35.17 -4.81 13.53
N ALA A 730 33.92 -5.26 13.65
CA ALA A 730 33.57 -6.67 13.57
C ALA A 730 33.96 -7.30 12.21
N LEU A 731 33.68 -6.61 11.09
CA LEU A 731 34.08 -7.08 9.76
C LEU A 731 35.60 -7.15 9.60
N ARG A 732 36.33 -6.15 10.11
CA ARG A 732 37.77 -6.11 10.08
C ARG A 732 38.39 -7.29 10.84
N ILE A 733 37.88 -7.59 12.03
CA ILE A 733 38.35 -8.74 12.86
C ILE A 733 38.06 -10.05 12.14
N ILE A 734 36.85 -10.22 11.57
CA ILE A 734 36.49 -11.45 10.84
C ILE A 734 37.34 -11.59 9.59
N HIS A 735 37.52 -10.52 8.81
CA HIS A 735 38.31 -10.55 7.59
C HIS A 735 39.80 -10.87 7.85
N SER A 736 40.41 -10.25 8.86
CA SER A 736 41.83 -10.46 9.20
C SER A 736 42.08 -11.82 9.87
N ASN A 737 41.03 -12.51 10.32
CA ASN A 737 41.09 -13.81 11.02
C ASN A 737 42.13 -13.87 12.17
N THR A 738 42.29 -12.73 12.88
CA THR A 738 43.27 -12.57 13.96
C THR A 738 42.94 -13.38 15.22
N GLY A 739 41.72 -13.88 15.34
CA GLY A 739 41.23 -14.54 16.54
C GLY A 739 40.89 -13.60 17.69
N GLU A 740 40.85 -12.29 17.45
CA GLU A 740 40.38 -11.31 18.42
C GLU A 740 38.94 -11.57 18.82
N PRO A 741 38.53 -11.26 20.06
CA PRO A 741 37.16 -11.47 20.52
C PRO A 741 36.17 -10.53 19.85
N ILE A 742 35.10 -11.07 19.29
CA ILE A 742 33.98 -10.31 18.77
C ILE A 742 32.85 -10.36 19.80
N THR A 743 32.61 -9.23 20.43
CA THR A 743 31.65 -9.10 21.53
C THR A 743 30.21 -8.97 21.03
N TYR A 744 29.24 -9.15 21.93
CA TYR A 744 27.84 -8.90 21.68
C TYR A 744 27.58 -7.50 21.09
N SER A 745 28.19 -6.46 21.66
CA SER A 745 28.01 -5.07 21.19
C SER A 745 28.53 -4.86 19.76
N MET A 746 29.65 -5.47 19.39
CA MET A 746 30.18 -5.42 18.02
C MET A 746 29.28 -6.11 17.02
N LEU A 747 28.70 -7.25 17.42
CA LEU A 747 27.75 -7.99 16.57
C LEU A 747 26.44 -7.22 16.39
N LYS A 748 25.97 -6.57 17.45
CA LYS A 748 24.78 -5.70 17.38
C LYS A 748 25.02 -4.46 16.51
N ASP A 749 26.21 -3.85 16.60
CA ASP A 749 26.57 -2.73 15.71
C ASP A 749 26.62 -3.18 14.26
N LEU A 750 27.22 -4.34 13.97
CA LEU A 750 27.26 -4.91 12.62
C LEU A 750 25.84 -5.26 12.12
N GLU A 751 25.00 -5.88 12.94
CA GLU A 751 23.61 -6.15 12.61
C GLU A 751 22.86 -4.86 12.26
N ASN A 752 23.02 -3.80 13.07
CA ASN A 752 22.39 -2.52 12.82
C ASN A 752 22.89 -1.86 11.52
N LYS A 753 24.19 -1.93 11.24
CA LYS A 753 24.76 -1.41 9.99
C LYS A 753 24.27 -2.19 8.77
N LEU A 754 24.11 -3.51 8.88
CA LEU A 754 23.47 -4.34 7.85
C LEU A 754 22.01 -3.90 7.61
N LYS A 755 21.26 -3.66 8.69
CA LYS A 755 19.87 -3.15 8.62
C LYS A 755 19.77 -1.76 7.98
N MET A 756 20.76 -0.90 8.23
CA MET A 756 20.80 0.47 7.68
C MET A 756 21.38 0.54 6.27
N ALA A 757 21.96 -0.53 5.75
CA ALA A 757 22.45 -0.58 4.38
C ALA A 757 21.30 -0.37 3.37
N ASN A 758 21.60 0.11 2.18
CA ASN A 758 20.61 0.36 1.13
C ASN A 758 19.71 -0.84 0.82
N ASN A 759 20.22 -2.06 1.00
CA ASN A 759 19.49 -3.31 0.75
C ASN A 759 18.80 -3.85 2.01
N HIS A 760 18.93 -3.19 3.16
CA HIS A 760 18.31 -3.57 4.44
C HIS A 760 18.46 -5.08 4.76
N PHE A 761 19.70 -5.53 4.90
CA PHE A 761 20.00 -6.96 5.09
C PHE A 761 19.50 -7.51 6.42
N SER A 762 18.86 -8.68 6.34
CA SER A 762 18.60 -9.54 7.49
C SER A 762 19.52 -10.77 7.45
N PRO A 763 20.19 -11.14 8.55
CA PRO A 763 21.03 -12.36 8.59
C PRO A 763 20.27 -13.61 8.13
N LYS A 764 19.01 -13.75 8.51
CA LYS A 764 18.15 -14.88 8.06
C LYS A 764 17.93 -14.88 6.55
N GLN A 765 17.65 -13.71 5.96
CA GLN A 765 17.44 -13.57 4.52
C GLN A 765 18.72 -13.96 3.75
N ILE A 766 19.87 -13.48 4.18
CA ILE A 766 21.17 -13.82 3.57
C ILE A 766 21.43 -15.31 3.68
N TRP A 767 21.19 -15.90 4.86
CA TRP A 767 21.35 -17.35 5.08
C TRP A 767 20.50 -18.18 4.15
N ASN A 768 19.23 -17.82 4.02
CA ASN A 768 18.28 -18.48 3.12
C ASN A 768 18.69 -18.36 1.65
N SER A 769 19.20 -17.19 1.25
CA SER A 769 19.69 -16.97 -0.11
C SER A 769 20.89 -17.87 -0.43
N TYR A 770 21.84 -17.99 0.49
CA TYR A 770 22.95 -18.96 0.33
C TYR A 770 22.44 -20.41 0.32
N ALA A 771 21.43 -20.76 1.12
CA ALA A 771 20.85 -22.09 1.11
C ALA A 771 20.19 -22.44 -0.24
N ILE A 772 19.54 -21.48 -0.90
CA ILE A 772 18.97 -21.67 -2.24
C ILE A 772 20.08 -21.89 -3.28
N LEU A 773 21.16 -21.08 -3.23
CA LEU A 773 22.26 -21.16 -4.22
C LEU A 773 23.20 -22.33 -4.00
N SER A 774 23.35 -22.77 -2.77
CA SER A 774 24.32 -23.79 -2.38
C SER A 774 23.74 -24.76 -1.34
N PRO A 775 22.66 -25.50 -1.68
CA PRO A 775 21.94 -26.36 -0.71
C PRO A 775 22.82 -27.41 -0.06
N ASN A 776 23.86 -27.88 -0.75
CA ASN A 776 24.81 -28.86 -0.22
C ASN A 776 25.87 -28.26 0.73
N LYS A 777 26.01 -26.94 0.78
CA LYS A 777 26.99 -26.22 1.60
C LYS A 777 26.38 -25.49 2.79
N VAL A 778 25.09 -25.34 2.81
CA VAL A 778 24.36 -24.57 3.84
C VAL A 778 23.45 -25.50 4.62
N LYS A 779 23.61 -25.52 5.94
CA LYS A 779 22.73 -26.27 6.83
C LYS A 779 21.59 -25.37 7.31
N HIS A 780 20.38 -25.88 7.22
CA HIS A 780 19.20 -25.15 7.73
C HIS A 780 19.17 -25.22 9.27
N SER A 781 18.77 -24.11 9.90
CA SER A 781 18.52 -24.06 11.34
C SER A 781 17.33 -24.94 11.70
N THR A 782 17.45 -25.69 12.79
CA THR A 782 16.42 -26.63 13.28
C THR A 782 15.64 -26.07 14.47
N THR A 783 16.13 -25.00 15.10
CA THR A 783 15.48 -24.31 16.21
C THR A 783 15.50 -22.81 16.02
N LYS A 784 14.66 -22.12 16.79
CA LYS A 784 14.60 -20.64 16.77
C LYS A 784 15.89 -20.03 17.34
N GLU A 785 16.45 -20.63 18.39
CA GLU A 785 17.72 -20.20 18.97
C GLU A 785 18.86 -20.27 17.95
N GLU A 786 18.93 -21.34 17.16
CA GLU A 786 19.91 -21.47 16.07
C GLU A 786 19.70 -20.37 15.00
N SER A 787 18.45 -20.10 14.64
CA SER A 787 18.11 -19.10 13.61
C SER A 787 18.37 -17.66 14.06
N ASP A 788 18.17 -17.35 15.35
CA ASP A 788 18.26 -15.99 15.91
C ASP A 788 19.66 -15.66 16.47
N ALA A 789 20.58 -16.62 16.50
CA ALA A 789 21.91 -16.42 17.05
C ALA A 789 22.70 -15.32 16.29
N LEU A 790 23.19 -14.29 17.01
CA LEU A 790 23.98 -13.21 16.44
C LEU A 790 25.30 -13.70 15.82
N THR A 791 25.87 -14.78 16.34
CA THR A 791 27.08 -15.42 15.79
C THR A 791 26.89 -15.96 14.37
N ASN A 792 25.66 -16.13 13.91
CA ASN A 792 25.37 -16.45 12.51
C ASN A 792 25.91 -15.40 11.56
N ILE A 793 25.97 -14.12 11.98
CA ILE A 793 26.57 -13.04 11.19
C ILE A 793 28.06 -13.31 10.96
N ILE A 794 28.78 -13.80 11.97
CA ILE A 794 30.20 -14.19 11.82
C ILE A 794 30.35 -15.27 10.74
N GLN A 795 29.50 -16.29 10.78
CA GLN A 795 29.57 -17.38 9.81
C GLN A 795 29.19 -16.90 8.40
N LEU A 796 28.19 -16.04 8.26
CA LEU A 796 27.81 -15.42 6.98
C LEU A 796 28.96 -14.62 6.38
N VAL A 797 29.61 -13.76 7.18
CA VAL A 797 30.75 -12.94 6.73
C VAL A 797 31.95 -13.83 6.38
N ARG A 798 32.26 -14.86 7.18
CA ARG A 798 33.31 -15.82 6.86
C ARG A 798 33.02 -16.61 5.59
N PHE A 799 31.77 -16.96 5.34
CA PHE A 799 31.34 -17.64 4.12
C PHE A 799 31.46 -16.72 2.91
N ALA A 800 31.04 -15.45 3.03
CA ALA A 800 31.19 -14.43 2.00
C ALA A 800 32.65 -14.18 1.61
N PHE A 801 33.57 -14.16 2.59
CA PHE A 801 35.03 -14.07 2.37
C PHE A 801 35.71 -15.39 2.01
N ARG A 802 34.91 -16.48 1.82
CA ARG A 802 35.40 -17.84 1.49
C ARG A 802 36.41 -18.39 2.50
N GLN A 803 36.30 -18.00 3.76
CA GLN A 803 37.12 -18.52 4.88
C GLN A 803 36.60 -19.86 5.41
N ILE A 804 35.35 -20.20 5.11
CA ILE A 804 34.71 -21.47 5.45
C ILE A 804 34.03 -22.05 4.19
N GLU A 805 34.06 -23.37 4.05
CA GLU A 805 33.44 -24.07 2.91
C GLU A 805 31.97 -24.41 3.15
N ARG A 806 31.56 -24.49 4.42
CA ARG A 806 30.17 -24.81 4.82
C ARG A 806 29.64 -23.77 5.76
N LEU A 807 28.39 -23.42 5.57
CA LEU A 807 27.64 -22.48 6.40
C LEU A 807 26.78 -23.25 7.39
N ASP A 808 27.24 -23.35 8.63
CA ASP A 808 26.54 -24.01 9.74
C ASP A 808 26.42 -23.05 10.92
N SER A 809 25.28 -23.09 11.64
CA SER A 809 25.14 -22.29 12.86
C SER A 809 26.14 -22.71 13.93
N VAL A 810 26.65 -21.71 14.65
CA VAL A 810 27.56 -21.96 15.79
C VAL A 810 26.83 -22.72 16.89
N VAL A 811 25.57 -22.42 17.14
CA VAL A 811 24.73 -23.05 18.16
C VAL A 811 24.60 -24.55 17.92
N THR A 812 24.36 -24.95 16.66
CA THR A 812 24.24 -26.39 16.29
C THR A 812 25.49 -27.23 16.64
N THR A 813 26.66 -26.63 16.54
CA THR A 813 27.95 -27.28 16.72
C THR A 813 28.60 -26.98 18.07
N SER A 814 28.02 -26.13 18.90
CA SER A 814 28.59 -25.65 20.18
C SER A 814 29.03 -26.77 21.11
N LYS A 815 28.18 -27.76 21.29
CA LYS A 815 28.51 -28.95 22.16
C LYS A 815 29.66 -29.79 21.62
N GLN A 816 29.74 -29.95 20.29
CA GLN A 816 30.85 -30.69 19.68
C GLN A 816 32.17 -29.95 19.88
N TYR A 817 32.22 -28.67 19.63
CA TYR A 817 33.43 -27.86 19.79
C TYR A 817 33.77 -27.62 21.26
N PHE A 818 32.79 -27.58 22.16
CA PHE A 818 33.02 -27.57 23.60
C PHE A 818 33.71 -28.87 24.04
N ASN A 819 33.28 -30.03 23.57
CA ASN A 819 33.93 -31.29 23.88
C ASN A 819 35.37 -31.40 23.31
N LEU A 820 35.60 -30.81 22.13
CA LEU A 820 36.96 -30.71 21.57
C LEU A 820 37.84 -29.78 22.42
N TRP A 821 37.33 -28.66 22.88
CA TRP A 821 38.03 -27.78 23.80
C TRP A 821 38.38 -28.49 25.12
N LEU A 822 37.43 -29.21 25.71
CA LEU A 822 37.67 -30.01 26.90
C LEU A 822 38.78 -31.10 26.67
N GLY A 823 38.77 -31.73 25.52
CA GLY A 823 39.80 -32.73 25.17
C GLY A 823 41.20 -32.15 25.07
N GLN A 824 41.35 -30.90 24.56
CA GLN A 824 42.64 -30.22 24.50
C GLN A 824 43.09 -29.66 25.86
N THR A 825 42.11 -29.21 26.67
CA THR A 825 42.39 -28.58 27.99
C THR A 825 42.34 -29.55 29.16
N GLN A 826 42.06 -30.84 28.92
CA GLN A 826 41.83 -31.88 29.94
C GLN A 826 42.92 -32.05 30.99
N ARG A 827 44.13 -31.57 30.74
CA ARG A 827 45.25 -31.57 31.71
C ARG A 827 45.34 -30.30 32.57
N GLU A 828 44.56 -29.25 32.23
CA GLU A 828 44.66 -27.93 32.82
C GLU A 828 43.38 -27.45 33.52
N ILE A 829 42.22 -28.11 33.28
CA ILE A 829 40.91 -27.72 33.81
C ILE A 829 40.36 -28.76 34.79
N THR A 830 39.96 -28.32 35.98
CA THR A 830 39.30 -29.10 37.02
C THR A 830 37.80 -29.29 36.73
N ASP A 831 37.17 -30.33 37.33
CA ASP A 831 35.74 -30.60 37.18
C ASP A 831 34.88 -29.37 37.56
N LYS A 832 35.24 -28.60 38.60
CA LYS A 832 34.54 -27.38 39.00
C LYS A 832 34.66 -26.26 37.96
N GLN A 833 35.82 -26.14 37.30
CA GLN A 833 36.02 -25.20 36.20
C GLN A 833 35.18 -25.59 34.98
N CYS A 834 35.18 -26.90 34.67
CA CYS A 834 34.34 -27.43 33.59
C CYS A 834 32.87 -27.18 33.83
N GLU A 835 32.36 -27.39 35.03
CA GLU A 835 30.95 -27.15 35.40
C GLU A 835 30.56 -25.69 35.20
N VAL A 836 31.33 -24.71 35.68
CA VAL A 836 30.99 -23.29 35.56
C VAL A 836 31.09 -22.79 34.10
N VAL A 837 32.02 -23.33 33.31
CA VAL A 837 32.18 -22.97 31.90
C VAL A 837 31.10 -23.60 31.04
N SER A 838 30.64 -24.80 31.35
CA SER A 838 29.60 -25.48 30.56
C SER A 838 28.30 -24.71 30.52
N ARG A 839 27.97 -23.90 31.54
CA ARG A 839 26.76 -23.08 31.63
C ARG A 839 26.77 -21.87 30.71
N ILE A 840 27.96 -21.45 30.23
CA ILE A 840 28.13 -20.26 29.41
C ILE A 840 28.31 -20.58 27.90
N VAL A 841 28.46 -21.87 27.57
CA VAL A 841 28.71 -22.30 26.17
C VAL A 841 27.61 -21.84 25.23
N ASP A 842 26.37 -22.02 25.63
CA ASP A 842 25.21 -21.63 24.80
C ASP A 842 25.09 -20.10 24.64
N TYR A 843 25.45 -19.34 25.67
CA TYR A 843 25.55 -17.87 25.58
C TYR A 843 26.62 -17.44 24.57
N ILE A 844 27.83 -17.97 24.68
CA ILE A 844 28.92 -17.66 23.74
C ILE A 844 28.55 -18.09 22.31
N ALA A 845 27.95 -19.27 22.16
CA ALA A 845 27.51 -19.76 20.86
C ALA A 845 26.46 -18.86 20.20
N SER A 846 25.60 -18.20 20.97
CA SER A 846 24.55 -17.34 20.46
C SER A 846 25.01 -15.87 20.30
N ASN A 847 25.79 -15.35 21.25
CA ASN A 847 26.03 -13.92 21.41
C ASN A 847 27.48 -13.48 21.16
N GLY A 848 28.40 -14.39 20.96
CA GLY A 848 29.83 -14.08 20.74
C GLY A 848 30.67 -14.05 22.01
N ALA A 849 31.82 -13.40 21.98
CA ALA A 849 32.74 -13.33 23.11
C ALA A 849 32.13 -12.59 24.30
N CYS A 850 32.34 -13.10 25.49
CA CYS A 850 31.97 -12.46 26.74
C CYS A 850 33.13 -12.48 27.75
N THR A 851 33.06 -11.58 28.73
CA THR A 851 33.98 -11.51 29.89
C THR A 851 33.20 -11.84 31.16
N VAL A 852 33.95 -12.06 32.26
CA VAL A 852 33.31 -12.25 33.57
C VAL A 852 32.51 -11.00 34.00
N ARG A 853 32.84 -9.82 33.48
CA ARG A 853 32.01 -8.60 33.69
C ARG A 853 30.66 -8.73 33.05
N ASP A 854 30.59 -9.16 31.80
CA ASP A 854 29.35 -9.34 31.07
C ASP A 854 28.44 -10.38 31.78
N ILE A 855 29.04 -11.49 32.21
CA ILE A 855 28.32 -12.51 32.99
C ILE A 855 27.79 -11.94 34.31
N ARG A 856 28.54 -11.01 34.95
CA ARG A 856 28.13 -10.41 36.23
C ARG A 856 26.94 -9.50 36.09
N GLU A 857 26.73 -8.86 34.97
CA GLU A 857 25.56 -8.03 34.69
C GLU A 857 24.28 -8.89 34.63
N ASP A 858 24.39 -10.12 34.10
CA ASP A 858 23.25 -11.02 33.96
C ASP A 858 23.08 -11.93 35.18
N ASP A 859 24.17 -12.52 35.69
CA ASP A 859 24.19 -13.43 36.84
C ASP A 859 25.43 -13.24 37.72
N ALA A 860 25.32 -12.38 38.71
CA ALA A 860 26.38 -12.09 39.66
C ALA A 860 26.86 -13.33 40.43
N THR A 861 26.00 -14.30 40.67
CA THR A 861 26.33 -15.55 41.38
C THR A 861 27.21 -16.43 40.52
N HIS A 862 26.90 -16.57 39.23
CA HIS A 862 27.67 -17.34 38.28
C HIS A 862 29.07 -16.70 38.07
N ALA A 863 29.13 -15.37 37.90
CA ALA A 863 30.39 -14.64 37.80
C ALA A 863 31.28 -14.87 39.02
N ALA A 864 30.74 -14.86 40.23
CA ALA A 864 31.49 -15.17 41.45
C ALA A 864 31.97 -16.61 41.51
N GLN A 865 31.19 -17.59 41.03
CA GLN A 865 31.60 -18.99 40.90
C GLN A 865 32.75 -19.13 39.89
N MET A 866 32.68 -18.45 38.74
CA MET A 866 33.74 -18.42 37.73
C MET A 866 35.07 -17.90 38.32
N ILE A 867 35.07 -16.75 39.02
CA ILE A 867 36.26 -16.19 39.64
C ILE A 867 36.84 -17.16 40.69
N ARG A 868 35.98 -17.76 41.51
CA ARG A 868 36.43 -18.74 42.52
C ARG A 868 37.03 -20.02 41.92
N ALA A 869 36.42 -20.51 40.81
CA ALA A 869 36.91 -21.69 40.14
C ALA A 869 38.28 -21.48 39.47
N PHE A 870 38.52 -20.34 38.87
CA PHE A 870 39.77 -19.98 38.17
C PHE A 870 40.78 -19.23 39.05
N GLY A 871 40.40 -18.88 40.29
CA GLY A 871 41.23 -18.20 41.26
C GLY A 871 41.34 -16.68 41.10
N ASN A 872 41.16 -16.15 39.93
CA ASN A 872 41.05 -14.73 39.67
C ASN A 872 40.27 -14.43 38.37
N MET A 873 39.89 -13.19 38.19
CA MET A 873 39.08 -12.72 37.03
C MET A 873 39.84 -12.89 35.70
N GLN A 874 41.13 -12.57 35.68
CA GLN A 874 41.95 -12.62 34.46
C GLN A 874 42.02 -14.06 33.89
N LYS A 875 42.29 -15.05 34.74
CA LYS A 875 42.31 -16.47 34.30
C LYS A 875 40.96 -16.98 33.83
N ALA A 876 39.88 -16.49 34.45
CA ALA A 876 38.55 -16.82 34.01
C ALA A 876 38.27 -16.22 32.62
N ASP A 877 38.65 -14.95 32.38
CA ASP A 877 38.50 -14.28 31.06
C ASP A 877 39.37 -14.97 29.99
N GLU A 878 40.62 -15.42 30.34
CA GLU A 878 41.49 -16.20 29.44
C GLU A 878 40.81 -17.52 29.03
N ALA A 879 40.14 -18.20 29.96
CA ALA A 879 39.42 -19.42 29.69
C ALA A 879 38.19 -19.18 28.79
N LEU A 880 37.42 -18.11 29.05
CA LEU A 880 36.30 -17.70 28.20
C LEU A 880 36.75 -17.33 26.78
N HIS A 881 37.86 -16.62 26.65
CA HIS A 881 38.45 -16.30 25.35
C HIS A 881 38.94 -17.56 24.59
N SER A 882 39.57 -18.48 25.28
CA SER A 882 39.93 -19.78 24.70
C SER A 882 38.73 -20.56 24.23
N LEU A 883 37.67 -20.63 25.06
CA LEU A 883 36.42 -21.27 24.70
C LEU A 883 35.77 -20.62 23.49
N TYR A 884 35.71 -19.27 23.42
CA TYR A 884 35.20 -18.52 22.27
C TYR A 884 35.89 -18.91 20.97
N LYS A 885 37.23 -18.98 20.97
CA LYS A 885 38.03 -19.41 19.80
C LYS A 885 37.61 -20.78 19.28
N PHE A 886 37.35 -21.73 20.18
CA PHE A 886 36.93 -23.08 19.79
C PHE A 886 35.48 -23.11 19.32
N VAL A 887 34.56 -22.54 20.08
CA VAL A 887 33.11 -22.63 19.82
C VAL A 887 32.70 -21.78 18.65
N VAL A 888 33.13 -20.54 18.59
CA VAL A 888 32.67 -19.57 17.59
C VAL A 888 33.56 -19.54 16.35
N LEU A 889 34.86 -19.45 16.52
CA LEU A 889 35.79 -19.34 15.39
C LEU A 889 36.14 -20.72 14.83
N ARG A 890 35.87 -21.82 15.59
CA ARG A 890 36.15 -23.22 15.19
C ARG A 890 37.63 -23.42 14.86
N ASN A 891 38.48 -22.62 15.43
CA ASN A 891 39.91 -22.77 15.31
C ASN A 891 40.39 -23.80 16.36
N ALA A 892 40.46 -25.08 15.95
CA ALA A 892 41.35 -25.97 16.62
C ALA A 892 42.76 -25.52 16.29
N ALA A 893 43.57 -25.14 17.33
CA ALA A 893 44.92 -24.68 17.20
C ALA A 893 45.80 -25.57 16.37
#